data_da867e7692e6cda99918f7a90237bb24
#
_entry.id   da867e7692e6cda99918f7a90237bb24
#
_cell.length_a   1.000
_cell.length_b   1.000
_cell.length_c   1.000
_cell.angle_alpha   90.00
_cell.angle_beta   90.00
_cell.angle_gamma   90.00
#
_symmetry.space_group_name_H-M   'P 1'
#
loop_
_entity.id
_entity.type
_entity.pdbx_description
1 polymer ?
#
loop_
_entity_poly.entity_id
_entity_poly.type
_entity_poly.pdbx_seq_one_letter_code
_entity_poly.pdbx_strand_id
1 'polypeptide(L)'
;MMKKYVVEVGGRDLIFEVGRLAQQASGSVLVRYGENAVLATAVISEQKREGIDFLPLTVDYIEKAYAAGRIPGGFFRREMGRPSEKETLTSRLIDRPLRPLFPKGLFNEIQIIATVLSGDLELDPDISALNGAAAALEISPAPFKGPVAAVRVGKVDGRLVVNPTNTELKESTLNLIVAGVPDGLVMVEGGARMATEEEILEALFFAQERLQPILATIRLMGEEVGKTKWPLPEVPDYGDLPERVRELAEARLLAAVTQPEKKARRERVEALLREVLEALGPEAAGREKEVAAIFQDLQRQVVRRYVLKEKRRIDGRGFTDIRPIWGEVGMLSRTHGSAIFTRGETQALAVTTLGTPSDEQRIETLLGETFKSFMLHYNFPPYCVGEARMLRGPSRREIGHGALAERAISPVLPSAEEFPYTIRIVSEVLSSNGSSSMATVCGTSMALMDAGVPVKGAVAGVAMGLIKEGEEVAVLSDILGDEDALGDMDFKVAGTAEGITALQMDIKMTGITREVLAQALAQAREARLHILQEMNKIISQPSPGLKEHAPKIVVIQINPDKIREVIGPGGKIIKQIVAQTGVKIDIEDDGRVHISSPTQKAADEAIRIIRDLTAEAEVGAVYTGKVKKIMDFGAFVEILPNTDGLVHISELAHHRVKSVSDVLKEGDEVTVKVLEIDRQGKIRLSRKALLEPEPKTTPQEPAKKHRVPKKRPS
;
A
#
# COMPACT_ATOMS: atom_id res chain seq x y z
N MET A 1 -14.17 -41.36 5.95
CA MET A 1 -15.54 -40.79 6.05
C MET A 1 -15.42 -39.28 6.14
N MET A 2 -16.23 -38.53 5.41
CA MET A 2 -16.21 -37.05 5.46
C MET A 2 -16.74 -36.61 6.82
N LYS A 3 -16.02 -35.67 7.49
CA LYS A 3 -16.51 -35.00 8.70
C LYS A 3 -16.56 -33.48 8.43
N LYS A 4 -17.52 -32.81 9.06
CA LYS A 4 -17.78 -31.39 8.94
C LYS A 4 -17.85 -30.77 10.32
N TYR A 5 -17.10 -29.69 10.54
CA TYR A 5 -17.09 -28.91 11.77
C TYR A 5 -17.53 -27.47 11.42
N VAL A 6 -18.39 -26.90 12.25
CA VAL A 6 -18.98 -25.58 12.00
C VAL A 6 -18.79 -24.72 13.23
N VAL A 7 -18.34 -23.50 13.04
CA VAL A 7 -18.25 -22.46 14.08
C VAL A 7 -18.71 -21.13 13.52
N GLU A 8 -19.54 -20.44 14.27
CA GLU A 8 -20.01 -19.09 13.89
C GLU A 8 -18.92 -18.05 14.17
N VAL A 9 -18.59 -17.24 13.16
CA VAL A 9 -17.63 -16.13 13.27
C VAL A 9 -18.20 -14.91 12.54
N GLY A 10 -18.36 -13.81 13.24
CA GLY A 10 -18.85 -12.58 12.64
C GLY A 10 -20.25 -12.70 11.98
N GLY A 11 -21.14 -13.53 12.55
CA GLY A 11 -22.49 -13.78 12.05
C GLY A 11 -22.56 -14.70 10.82
N ARG A 12 -21.48 -15.43 10.51
CA ARG A 12 -21.40 -16.39 9.41
C ARG A 12 -20.75 -17.70 9.86
N ASP A 13 -21.13 -18.78 9.21
CA ASP A 13 -20.54 -20.10 9.48
C ASP A 13 -19.16 -20.23 8.85
N LEU A 14 -18.14 -20.47 9.67
CA LEU A 14 -16.84 -20.97 9.25
C LEU A 14 -16.87 -22.49 9.32
N ILE A 15 -16.71 -23.15 8.18
CA ILE A 15 -16.90 -24.58 8.02
C ILE A 15 -15.59 -25.26 7.64
N PHE A 16 -15.21 -26.30 8.38
CA PHE A 16 -14.07 -27.14 8.07
C PHE A 16 -14.56 -28.54 7.61
N GLU A 17 -14.17 -28.94 6.41
CA GLU A 17 -14.49 -30.27 5.84
C GLU A 17 -13.21 -31.09 5.70
N VAL A 18 -13.21 -32.32 6.25
CA VAL A 18 -12.05 -33.23 6.30
C VAL A 18 -12.39 -34.58 5.68
N GLY A 19 -11.38 -35.27 5.12
CA GLY A 19 -11.48 -36.66 4.67
C GLY A 19 -12.02 -36.86 3.24
N ARG A 20 -12.25 -35.78 2.48
CA ARG A 20 -12.78 -35.83 1.10
C ARG A 20 -11.74 -35.52 0.04
N LEU A 21 -10.94 -34.46 0.25
CA LEU A 21 -10.02 -33.91 -0.76
C LEU A 21 -8.57 -34.15 -0.34
N ALA A 22 -7.66 -34.22 -1.31
CA ALA A 22 -6.21 -34.31 -1.14
C ALA A 22 -5.80 -35.41 -0.08
N GLN A 23 -6.33 -36.61 -0.18
CA GLN A 23 -6.17 -37.66 0.82
C GLN A 23 -4.73 -38.18 0.99
N GLN A 24 -3.83 -37.86 0.07
CA GLN A 24 -2.41 -38.22 0.17
C GLN A 24 -1.59 -37.22 0.98
N ALA A 25 -2.14 -36.01 1.25
CA ALA A 25 -1.48 -35.05 2.13
C ALA A 25 -1.43 -35.59 3.57
N SER A 26 -0.44 -35.14 4.33
CA SER A 26 -0.32 -35.47 5.75
C SER A 26 -1.50 -34.94 6.56
N GLY A 27 -2.00 -33.74 6.22
CA GLY A 27 -3.25 -33.15 6.66
C GLY A 27 -3.91 -32.39 5.52
N SER A 28 -5.25 -32.41 5.43
CA SER A 28 -6.00 -31.71 4.36
C SER A 28 -7.36 -31.28 4.88
N VAL A 29 -7.69 -30.01 4.68
CA VAL A 29 -8.93 -29.38 5.12
C VAL A 29 -9.46 -28.46 4.03
N LEU A 30 -10.73 -28.59 3.67
CA LEU A 30 -11.44 -27.60 2.88
C LEU A 30 -12.17 -26.65 3.83
N VAL A 31 -11.83 -25.38 3.78
CA VAL A 31 -12.47 -24.33 4.59
C VAL A 31 -13.45 -23.55 3.74
N ARG A 32 -14.68 -23.35 4.27
CA ARG A 32 -15.69 -22.50 3.65
C ARG A 32 -16.07 -21.36 4.58
N TYR A 33 -16.19 -20.16 4.03
CA TYR A 33 -16.67 -18.97 4.74
C TYR A 33 -17.29 -18.01 3.73
N GLY A 34 -18.61 -17.79 3.81
CA GLY A 34 -19.36 -17.19 2.71
C GLY A 34 -19.25 -18.05 1.45
N GLU A 35 -18.96 -17.45 0.31
CA GLU A 35 -18.72 -18.16 -0.95
C GLU A 35 -17.27 -18.64 -1.11
N ASN A 36 -16.38 -18.25 -0.20
CA ASN A 36 -15.01 -18.73 -0.21
C ASN A 36 -14.93 -20.24 0.03
N ALA A 37 -14.09 -20.91 -0.76
CA ALA A 37 -13.67 -22.28 -0.52
C ALA A 37 -12.17 -22.37 -0.72
N VAL A 38 -11.44 -22.63 0.38
CA VAL A 38 -9.97 -22.73 0.38
C VAL A 38 -9.57 -24.16 0.77
N LEU A 39 -8.83 -24.83 -0.10
CA LEU A 39 -8.21 -26.12 0.21
C LEU A 39 -6.83 -25.87 0.81
N ALA A 40 -6.67 -26.19 2.09
CA ALA A 40 -5.40 -26.16 2.79
C ALA A 40 -4.84 -27.56 2.97
N THR A 41 -3.59 -27.77 2.58
CA THR A 41 -2.88 -29.05 2.72
C THR A 41 -1.58 -28.83 3.47
N ALA A 42 -1.23 -29.76 4.33
CA ALA A 42 0.07 -29.83 4.99
C ALA A 42 0.71 -31.19 4.68
N VAL A 43 1.94 -31.19 4.23
CA VAL A 43 2.76 -32.36 3.98
C VAL A 43 4.04 -32.26 4.78
N ILE A 44 4.39 -33.32 5.50
CA ILE A 44 5.68 -33.43 6.19
C ILE A 44 6.45 -34.64 5.62
N SER A 45 7.71 -34.39 5.23
CA SER A 45 8.61 -35.43 4.72
C SER A 45 9.08 -36.34 5.85
N GLU A 46 9.11 -37.63 5.61
CA GLU A 46 9.69 -38.62 6.56
C GLU A 46 11.22 -38.44 6.70
N GLN A 47 11.89 -38.01 5.64
CA GLN A 47 13.34 -37.82 5.66
C GLN A 47 13.72 -36.43 6.19
N LYS A 48 14.70 -36.39 7.07
CA LYS A 48 15.32 -35.15 7.53
C LYS A 48 16.21 -34.58 6.43
N ARG A 49 16.18 -33.27 6.27
CA ARG A 49 17.09 -32.56 5.37
C ARG A 49 18.43 -32.37 6.05
N GLU A 50 19.47 -32.91 5.47
CA GLU A 50 20.84 -32.78 5.99
C GLU A 50 21.44 -31.41 5.72
N GLY A 51 22.39 -30.98 6.57
CA GLY A 51 23.20 -29.79 6.37
C GLY A 51 22.51 -28.45 6.65
N ILE A 52 21.30 -28.45 7.23
CA ILE A 52 20.59 -27.25 7.67
C ILE A 52 20.51 -27.15 9.18
N ASP A 53 20.35 -25.93 9.68
CA ASP A 53 20.20 -25.58 11.10
C ASP A 53 18.87 -24.83 11.41
N PHE A 54 17.98 -24.81 10.44
CA PHE A 54 16.67 -24.13 10.53
C PHE A 54 15.52 -25.06 10.14
N LEU A 55 14.30 -24.71 10.57
CA LEU A 55 13.07 -25.39 10.17
C LEU A 55 12.79 -25.19 8.68
N PRO A 56 12.81 -26.24 7.84
CA PRO A 56 12.55 -26.13 6.40
C PRO A 56 11.02 -26.11 6.12
N LEU A 57 10.36 -25.06 6.59
CA LEU A 57 8.94 -24.81 6.37
C LEU A 57 8.75 -23.91 5.13
N THR A 58 7.96 -24.39 4.18
CA THR A 58 7.51 -23.62 3.01
C THR A 58 6.00 -23.46 3.06
N VAL A 59 5.52 -22.24 2.90
CA VAL A 59 4.10 -21.91 2.84
C VAL A 59 3.80 -21.21 1.52
N ASP A 60 2.84 -21.71 0.78
CA ASP A 60 2.36 -21.14 -0.47
C ASP A 60 0.84 -20.92 -0.40
N TYR A 61 0.43 -19.69 -0.64
CA TYR A 61 -0.97 -19.31 -0.85
C TYR A 61 -1.15 -19.02 -2.35
N ILE A 62 -2.21 -19.57 -2.94
CA ILE A 62 -2.43 -19.53 -4.39
C ILE A 62 -3.87 -19.12 -4.68
N GLU A 63 -4.04 -18.05 -5.44
CA GLU A 63 -5.33 -17.62 -5.99
C GLU A 63 -5.47 -18.14 -7.42
N LYS A 64 -6.55 -18.85 -7.69
CA LYS A 64 -6.85 -19.36 -9.03
C LYS A 64 -7.87 -18.46 -9.74
N ALA A 65 -7.58 -18.05 -10.97
CA ALA A 65 -8.49 -17.22 -11.76
C ALA A 65 -9.89 -17.83 -11.89
N TYR A 66 -9.98 -19.15 -11.99
CA TYR A 66 -11.26 -19.85 -12.03
C TYR A 66 -12.08 -19.71 -10.73
N ALA A 67 -11.44 -19.43 -9.59
CA ALA A 67 -12.14 -19.20 -8.33
C ALA A 67 -13.08 -17.97 -8.40
N ALA A 68 -12.80 -17.04 -9.30
CA ALA A 68 -13.63 -15.89 -9.62
C ALA A 68 -14.33 -16.01 -11.00
N GLY A 69 -14.42 -17.22 -11.56
CA GLY A 69 -15.04 -17.46 -12.87
C GLY A 69 -14.29 -16.84 -14.05
N ARG A 70 -12.97 -16.65 -13.93
CA ARG A 70 -12.15 -15.94 -14.93
C ARG A 70 -11.15 -16.86 -15.62
N ILE A 71 -10.76 -16.45 -16.83
CA ILE A 71 -9.63 -17.01 -17.56
C ILE A 71 -8.44 -16.06 -17.33
N PRO A 72 -7.26 -16.56 -16.94
CA PRO A 72 -6.09 -15.72 -16.74
C PRO A 72 -5.77 -14.85 -17.95
N GLY A 73 -5.33 -13.62 -17.72
CA GLY A 73 -4.75 -12.76 -18.73
C GLY A 73 -3.47 -13.35 -19.33
N GLY A 74 -2.84 -12.64 -20.24
CA GLY A 74 -1.60 -13.07 -20.88
C GLY A 74 -1.76 -14.10 -21.99
N PHE A 75 -0.67 -14.37 -22.71
CA PHE A 75 -0.66 -15.17 -23.94
C PHE A 75 -1.07 -16.64 -23.71
N PHE A 76 -0.55 -17.25 -22.66
CA PHE A 76 -0.77 -18.69 -22.41
C PHE A 76 -2.11 -19.00 -21.71
N ARG A 77 -2.87 -18.00 -21.29
CA ARG A 77 -4.15 -18.18 -20.56
C ARG A 77 -4.02 -19.15 -19.37
N ARG A 78 -2.87 -19.11 -18.67
CA ARG A 78 -2.54 -19.93 -17.54
C ARG A 78 -1.84 -19.10 -16.49
N GLU A 79 -2.08 -19.37 -15.21
CA GLU A 79 -1.31 -18.81 -14.11
C GLU A 79 0.12 -19.32 -14.22
N MET A 80 1.00 -18.48 -14.69
CA MET A 80 2.41 -18.80 -14.89
C MET A 80 3.25 -17.64 -14.33
N GLY A 81 4.31 -17.99 -13.65
CA GLY A 81 5.27 -17.02 -13.20
C GLY A 81 5.43 -16.96 -11.69
N ARG A 82 5.87 -15.82 -11.21
CA ARG A 82 6.10 -15.60 -9.78
C ARG A 82 4.77 -15.34 -9.09
N PRO A 83 4.65 -15.72 -7.79
CA PRO A 83 3.49 -15.36 -6.98
C PRO A 83 3.26 -13.83 -7.02
N SER A 84 2.01 -13.43 -7.03
CA SER A 84 1.61 -12.03 -6.89
C SER A 84 2.07 -11.47 -5.54
N GLU A 85 2.03 -10.14 -5.39
CA GLU A 85 2.32 -9.47 -4.11
C GLU A 85 1.36 -9.98 -3.02
N LYS A 86 0.05 -10.08 -3.33
CA LYS A 86 -0.97 -10.62 -2.40
C LYS A 86 -0.68 -12.06 -2.01
N GLU A 87 -0.38 -12.94 -2.97
CA GLU A 87 -0.04 -14.34 -2.68
C GLU A 87 1.22 -14.45 -1.79
N THR A 88 2.22 -13.62 -2.05
CA THR A 88 3.44 -13.55 -1.23
C THR A 88 3.15 -13.07 0.18
N LEU A 89 2.34 -12.00 0.34
CA LEU A 89 1.99 -11.43 1.65
C LEU A 89 1.13 -12.40 2.46
N THR A 90 0.13 -13.03 1.83
CA THR A 90 -0.71 -14.03 2.51
C THR A 90 0.07 -15.28 2.87
N SER A 91 1.02 -15.75 2.04
CA SER A 91 1.95 -16.82 2.42
C SER A 91 2.74 -16.48 3.69
N ARG A 92 3.21 -15.24 3.81
CA ARG A 92 3.91 -14.75 5.02
C ARG A 92 2.98 -14.64 6.22
N LEU A 93 1.75 -14.18 5.98
CA LEU A 93 0.71 -14.08 7.01
C LEU A 93 0.42 -15.43 7.65
N ILE A 94 0.42 -16.52 6.85
CA ILE A 94 0.25 -17.88 7.31
C ILE A 94 1.51 -18.43 7.99
N ASP A 95 2.70 -18.20 7.41
CA ASP A 95 3.97 -18.73 7.92
C ASP A 95 4.32 -18.23 9.32
N ARG A 96 4.12 -16.92 9.58
CA ARG A 96 4.60 -16.26 10.80
C ARG A 96 3.99 -16.79 12.09
N PRO A 97 2.67 -16.97 12.22
CA PRO A 97 2.08 -17.52 13.45
C PRO A 97 2.30 -19.02 13.63
N LEU A 98 2.58 -19.76 12.54
CA LEU A 98 2.73 -21.23 12.59
C LEU A 98 4.18 -21.63 12.89
N ARG A 99 5.17 -20.94 12.31
CA ARG A 99 6.59 -21.30 12.42
C ARG A 99 7.12 -21.40 13.85
N PRO A 100 6.81 -20.48 14.77
CA PRO A 100 7.32 -20.53 16.15
C PRO A 100 6.81 -21.73 16.97
N LEU A 101 5.73 -22.38 16.52
CA LEU A 101 5.08 -23.46 17.24
C LEU A 101 5.62 -24.85 16.89
N PHE A 102 6.60 -24.92 16.00
CA PHE A 102 7.34 -26.16 15.75
C PHE A 102 8.50 -26.30 16.75
N PRO A 103 8.82 -27.54 17.16
CA PRO A 103 9.93 -27.78 18.08
C PRO A 103 11.27 -27.46 17.39
N LYS A 104 12.23 -26.98 18.19
CA LYS A 104 13.62 -26.86 17.73
C LYS A 104 14.17 -28.23 17.33
N GLY A 105 15.04 -28.28 16.33
CA GLY A 105 15.66 -29.52 15.85
C GLY A 105 14.80 -30.35 14.91
N LEU A 106 13.66 -29.84 14.48
CA LEU A 106 12.86 -30.44 13.41
C LEU A 106 13.41 -30.03 12.04
N PHE A 107 14.08 -30.96 11.37
CA PHE A 107 14.72 -30.76 10.06
C PHE A 107 14.00 -31.47 8.92
N ASN A 108 12.79 -31.98 9.16
CA ASN A 108 11.94 -32.55 8.14
C ASN A 108 11.31 -31.45 7.31
N GLU A 109 11.31 -31.59 5.97
CA GLU A 109 10.63 -30.63 5.10
C GLU A 109 9.13 -30.60 5.37
N ILE A 110 8.59 -29.40 5.55
CA ILE A 110 7.17 -29.16 5.72
C ILE A 110 6.72 -28.21 4.64
N GLN A 111 5.70 -28.61 3.89
CA GLN A 111 5.06 -27.77 2.90
C GLN A 111 3.58 -27.59 3.22
N ILE A 112 3.16 -26.34 3.28
CA ILE A 112 1.75 -25.94 3.42
C ILE A 112 1.35 -25.25 2.12
N ILE A 113 0.26 -25.72 1.50
CA ILE A 113 -0.33 -25.08 0.33
C ILE A 113 -1.79 -24.78 0.63
N ALA A 114 -2.16 -23.50 0.56
CA ALA A 114 -3.53 -23.02 0.67
C ALA A 114 -3.98 -22.50 -0.72
N THR A 115 -4.91 -23.22 -1.35
CA THR A 115 -5.41 -22.88 -2.70
C THR A 115 -6.85 -22.41 -2.63
N VAL A 116 -7.11 -21.22 -3.14
CA VAL A 116 -8.46 -20.67 -3.28
C VAL A 116 -9.15 -21.33 -4.47
N LEU A 117 -10.18 -22.14 -4.19
CA LEU A 117 -10.95 -22.87 -5.19
C LEU A 117 -12.25 -22.14 -5.58
N SER A 118 -12.78 -21.30 -4.69
CA SER A 118 -13.90 -20.38 -4.92
C SER A 118 -13.63 -19.11 -4.14
N GLY A 119 -13.84 -17.94 -4.74
CA GLY A 119 -13.64 -16.64 -4.13
C GLY A 119 -14.96 -15.91 -3.92
N ASP A 120 -15.11 -15.30 -2.76
CA ASP A 120 -16.20 -14.40 -2.41
C ASP A 120 -15.83 -12.97 -2.82
N LEU A 121 -16.78 -12.18 -3.29
CA LEU A 121 -16.53 -10.79 -3.69
C LEU A 121 -16.40 -9.84 -2.48
N GLU A 122 -17.02 -10.21 -1.35
CA GLU A 122 -17.07 -9.39 -0.14
C GLU A 122 -16.15 -9.89 0.98
N LEU A 123 -15.64 -11.11 0.92
CA LEU A 123 -14.81 -11.71 1.97
C LEU A 123 -13.45 -12.12 1.42
N ASP A 124 -12.36 -11.56 1.98
CA ASP A 124 -11.01 -11.99 1.61
C ASP A 124 -10.76 -13.44 2.07
N PRO A 125 -10.26 -14.32 1.20
CA PRO A 125 -10.01 -15.72 1.56
C PRO A 125 -8.77 -15.94 2.45
N ASP A 126 -7.97 -14.93 2.77
CA ASP A 126 -6.72 -15.02 3.52
C ASP A 126 -6.91 -15.59 4.94
N ILE A 127 -7.96 -15.16 5.67
CA ILE A 127 -8.30 -15.66 7.01
C ILE A 127 -8.73 -17.13 6.94
N SER A 128 -9.50 -17.49 5.92
CA SER A 128 -9.88 -18.89 5.68
C SER A 128 -8.66 -19.76 5.37
N ALA A 129 -7.69 -19.22 4.62
CA ALA A 129 -6.44 -19.89 4.28
C ALA A 129 -5.55 -20.13 5.52
N LEU A 130 -5.42 -19.14 6.41
CA LEU A 130 -4.65 -19.28 7.65
C LEU A 130 -5.30 -20.31 8.59
N ASN A 131 -6.60 -20.20 8.84
CA ASN A 131 -7.32 -21.14 9.68
C ASN A 131 -7.29 -22.57 9.09
N GLY A 132 -7.39 -22.70 7.77
CA GLY A 132 -7.26 -23.97 7.07
C GLY A 132 -5.87 -24.59 7.19
N ALA A 133 -4.81 -23.79 7.05
CA ALA A 133 -3.42 -24.22 7.22
C ALA A 133 -3.16 -24.70 8.65
N ALA A 134 -3.65 -23.95 9.64
CA ALA A 134 -3.55 -24.33 11.05
C ALA A 134 -4.29 -25.65 11.34
N ALA A 135 -5.53 -25.80 10.84
CA ALA A 135 -6.31 -27.02 10.99
C ALA A 135 -5.67 -28.22 10.26
N ALA A 136 -5.10 -28.02 9.06
CA ALA A 136 -4.39 -29.07 8.33
C ALA A 136 -3.14 -29.56 9.08
N LEU A 137 -2.40 -28.65 9.73
CA LEU A 137 -1.28 -29.01 10.61
C LEU A 137 -1.76 -29.75 11.87
N GLU A 138 -2.85 -29.29 12.48
CA GLU A 138 -3.41 -29.88 13.69
C GLU A 138 -3.79 -31.35 13.47
N ILE A 139 -4.41 -31.66 12.33
CA ILE A 139 -4.79 -33.05 12.00
C ILE A 139 -3.66 -33.89 11.38
N SER A 140 -2.51 -33.29 11.02
CA SER A 140 -1.34 -33.96 10.45
C SER A 140 -0.49 -34.65 11.53
N PRO A 141 0.44 -35.57 11.17
CA PRO A 141 1.37 -36.15 12.13
C PRO A 141 2.52 -35.20 12.52
N ALA A 142 2.61 -33.98 11.97
CA ALA A 142 3.66 -33.03 12.31
C ALA A 142 3.63 -32.71 13.82
N PRO A 143 4.79 -32.63 14.50
CA PRO A 143 4.88 -32.26 15.91
C PRO A 143 4.68 -30.75 16.11
N PHE A 144 3.46 -30.29 15.83
CA PHE A 144 3.02 -28.91 15.89
C PHE A 144 2.32 -28.61 17.20
N LYS A 145 2.68 -27.53 17.88
CA LYS A 145 2.14 -27.11 19.18
C LYS A 145 0.94 -26.15 19.01
N GLY A 146 -0.06 -26.58 18.22
CA GLY A 146 -1.32 -25.86 18.03
C GLY A 146 -2.31 -26.08 19.17
N PRO A 147 -3.58 -25.66 18.98
CA PRO A 147 -4.13 -25.02 17.75
C PRO A 147 -3.77 -23.54 17.60
N VAL A 148 -3.87 -23.06 16.35
CA VAL A 148 -3.79 -21.64 15.99
C VAL A 148 -5.06 -21.25 15.25
N ALA A 149 -5.55 -20.02 15.49
CA ALA A 149 -6.63 -19.44 14.73
C ALA A 149 -6.33 -17.97 14.41
N ALA A 150 -7.02 -17.44 13.41
CA ALA A 150 -6.94 -16.04 13.05
C ALA A 150 -8.31 -15.44 12.73
N VAL A 151 -8.43 -14.14 12.99
CA VAL A 151 -9.55 -13.30 12.57
C VAL A 151 -9.03 -11.97 12.04
N ARG A 152 -9.84 -11.31 11.21
CA ARG A 152 -9.67 -9.91 10.85
C ARG A 152 -10.55 -9.06 11.76
N VAL A 153 -10.04 -7.91 12.21
CA VAL A 153 -10.79 -6.95 13.00
C VAL A 153 -10.81 -5.61 12.27
N GLY A 154 -11.99 -5.09 12.04
CA GLY A 154 -12.25 -3.74 11.58
C GLY A 154 -12.94 -2.91 12.64
N LYS A 155 -12.99 -1.58 12.44
CA LYS A 155 -13.80 -0.64 13.23
C LYS A 155 -14.66 0.18 12.27
N VAL A 156 -15.95 -0.15 12.22
CA VAL A 156 -16.96 0.45 11.34
C VAL A 156 -18.00 1.17 12.20
N ASP A 157 -18.30 2.42 11.88
CA ASP A 157 -19.22 3.25 12.65
C ASP A 157 -18.91 3.26 14.17
N GLY A 158 -17.62 3.27 14.52
CA GLY A 158 -17.14 3.27 15.89
C GLY A 158 -17.22 1.92 16.61
N ARG A 159 -17.66 0.84 15.96
CA ARG A 159 -17.80 -0.50 16.53
C ARG A 159 -16.78 -1.47 15.96
N LEU A 160 -16.24 -2.33 16.82
CA LEU A 160 -15.37 -3.42 16.39
C LEU A 160 -16.18 -4.53 15.71
N VAL A 161 -15.73 -4.95 14.53
CA VAL A 161 -16.36 -5.98 13.70
C VAL A 161 -15.34 -7.07 13.38
N VAL A 162 -15.77 -8.33 13.48
CA VAL A 162 -14.95 -9.50 13.11
C VAL A 162 -15.20 -9.86 11.66
N ASN A 163 -14.14 -10.09 10.91
CA ASN A 163 -14.16 -10.43 9.50
C ASN A 163 -15.09 -9.52 8.68
N PRO A 164 -14.87 -8.18 8.73
CA PRO A 164 -15.67 -7.25 7.97
C PRO A 164 -15.55 -7.55 6.47
N THR A 165 -16.61 -7.21 5.74
CA THR A 165 -16.66 -7.31 4.28
C THR A 165 -15.70 -6.31 3.62
N ASN A 166 -15.38 -6.52 2.34
CA ASN A 166 -14.58 -5.58 1.54
C ASN A 166 -15.24 -4.19 1.48
N THR A 167 -16.58 -4.15 1.44
CA THR A 167 -17.34 -2.89 1.48
C THR A 167 -17.19 -2.20 2.84
N GLU A 168 -17.34 -2.92 3.94
CA GLU A 168 -17.14 -2.39 5.30
C GLU A 168 -15.69 -1.94 5.53
N LEU A 169 -14.69 -2.64 4.97
CA LEU A 169 -13.27 -2.27 5.10
C LEU A 169 -12.93 -0.92 4.45
N LYS A 170 -13.66 -0.49 3.44
CA LYS A 170 -13.46 0.84 2.82
C LYS A 170 -13.76 1.97 3.81
N GLU A 171 -14.76 1.78 4.66
CA GLU A 171 -15.16 2.75 5.69
C GLU A 171 -14.46 2.54 7.03
N SER A 172 -13.86 1.37 7.23
CA SER A 172 -13.21 0.99 8.48
C SER A 172 -11.99 1.84 8.79
N THR A 173 -11.85 2.25 10.06
CA THR A 173 -10.65 2.93 10.57
C THR A 173 -9.54 1.96 10.99
N LEU A 174 -9.86 0.67 11.15
CA LEU A 174 -8.92 -0.40 11.45
C LEU A 174 -9.03 -1.53 10.42
N ASN A 175 -7.91 -2.14 10.10
CA ASN A 175 -7.83 -3.39 9.34
C ASN A 175 -6.68 -4.20 9.91
N LEU A 176 -6.97 -4.98 10.97
CA LEU A 176 -6.00 -5.77 11.70
C LEU A 176 -6.28 -7.26 11.50
N ILE A 177 -5.25 -8.02 11.15
CA ILE A 177 -5.29 -9.48 11.18
C ILE A 177 -4.56 -9.92 12.44
N VAL A 178 -5.25 -10.71 13.24
CA VAL A 178 -4.78 -11.17 14.55
C VAL A 178 -4.83 -12.69 14.57
N ALA A 179 -3.70 -13.31 14.86
CA ALA A 179 -3.62 -14.75 15.09
C ALA A 179 -3.20 -15.03 16.53
N GLY A 180 -3.75 -16.10 17.08
CA GLY A 180 -3.52 -16.50 18.46
C GLY A 180 -3.60 -17.99 18.70
N VAL A 181 -3.15 -18.37 19.87
CA VAL A 181 -3.28 -19.68 20.51
C VAL A 181 -4.22 -19.55 21.71
N PRO A 182 -4.62 -20.65 22.38
CA PRO A 182 -5.52 -20.55 23.54
C PRO A 182 -5.07 -19.56 24.61
N ASP A 183 -3.78 -19.48 24.86
CA ASP A 183 -3.21 -18.70 25.98
C ASP A 183 -2.70 -17.31 25.56
N GLY A 184 -2.93 -16.88 24.32
CA GLY A 184 -2.50 -15.52 23.91
C GLY A 184 -2.39 -15.30 22.42
N LEU A 185 -1.97 -14.08 22.08
CA LEU A 185 -1.70 -13.67 20.72
C LEU A 185 -0.31 -14.12 20.27
N VAL A 186 -0.15 -14.46 18.99
CA VAL A 186 1.14 -14.86 18.40
C VAL A 186 1.55 -14.00 17.22
N MET A 187 0.59 -13.36 16.54
CA MET A 187 0.89 -12.50 15.39
C MET A 187 -0.20 -11.44 15.23
N VAL A 188 0.22 -10.22 14.95
CA VAL A 188 -0.66 -9.14 14.51
C VAL A 188 -0.05 -8.47 13.29
N GLU A 189 -0.88 -8.14 12.32
CA GLU A 189 -0.48 -7.34 11.17
C GLU A 189 -1.65 -6.50 10.68
N GLY A 190 -1.44 -5.21 10.45
CA GLY A 190 -2.50 -4.40 9.90
C GLY A 190 -2.18 -2.92 9.76
N GLY A 191 -3.18 -2.20 9.30
CA GLY A 191 -3.19 -0.75 9.16
C GLY A 191 -4.32 -0.10 9.95
N ALA A 192 -4.15 1.19 10.20
CA ALA A 192 -5.14 2.02 10.85
C ALA A 192 -5.17 3.42 10.23
N ARG A 193 -6.29 4.11 10.37
CA ARG A 193 -6.42 5.52 9.98
C ARG A 193 -6.25 6.40 11.22
N MET A 194 -4.99 6.50 11.70
CA MET A 194 -4.59 7.29 12.88
C MET A 194 -5.33 6.85 14.17
N ALA A 195 -5.36 5.52 14.41
CA ALA A 195 -5.96 4.99 15.62
C ALA A 195 -5.10 5.27 16.86
N THR A 196 -5.74 5.45 18.00
CA THR A 196 -5.06 5.56 19.28
C THR A 196 -4.49 4.21 19.75
N GLU A 197 -3.52 4.25 20.65
CA GLU A 197 -2.93 3.06 21.26
C GLU A 197 -3.99 2.24 22.01
N GLU A 198 -4.99 2.89 22.61
CA GLU A 198 -6.07 2.24 23.32
C GLU A 198 -7.04 1.53 22.37
N GLU A 199 -7.40 2.15 21.23
CA GLU A 199 -8.22 1.52 20.20
C GLU A 199 -7.54 0.25 19.62
N ILE A 200 -6.21 0.29 19.43
CA ILE A 200 -5.46 -0.88 19.03
C ILE A 200 -5.54 -1.96 20.10
N LEU A 201 -5.28 -1.60 21.35
CA LEU A 201 -5.33 -2.55 22.49
C LEU A 201 -6.70 -3.21 22.62
N GLU A 202 -7.78 -2.44 22.53
CA GLU A 202 -9.15 -2.96 22.55
C GLU A 202 -9.42 -3.93 21.39
N ALA A 203 -8.97 -3.58 20.17
CA ALA A 203 -9.14 -4.44 19.00
C ALA A 203 -8.38 -5.76 19.13
N LEU A 204 -7.19 -5.76 19.75
CA LEU A 204 -6.40 -6.96 19.99
C LEU A 204 -7.07 -7.92 20.96
N PHE A 205 -7.62 -7.41 22.08
CA PHE A 205 -8.31 -8.24 23.06
C PHE A 205 -9.71 -8.67 22.58
N PHE A 206 -10.39 -7.83 21.84
CA PHE A 206 -11.60 -8.25 21.11
C PHE A 206 -11.32 -9.42 20.17
N ALA A 207 -10.22 -9.36 19.39
CA ALA A 207 -9.81 -10.46 18.53
C ALA A 207 -9.53 -11.74 19.35
N GLN A 208 -8.79 -11.63 20.47
CA GLN A 208 -8.43 -12.77 21.31
C GLN A 208 -9.66 -13.52 21.81
N GLU A 209 -10.72 -12.83 22.19
CA GLU A 209 -11.99 -13.44 22.57
C GLU A 209 -12.65 -14.17 21.38
N ARG A 210 -12.63 -13.58 20.19
CA ARG A 210 -13.24 -14.14 18.98
C ARG A 210 -12.48 -15.31 18.38
N LEU A 211 -11.21 -15.48 18.72
CA LEU A 211 -10.40 -16.63 18.33
C LEU A 211 -10.79 -17.91 19.09
N GLN A 212 -11.30 -17.81 20.34
CA GLN A 212 -11.51 -18.96 21.21
C GLN A 212 -12.43 -20.04 20.60
N PRO A 213 -13.59 -19.72 20.01
CA PRO A 213 -14.45 -20.74 19.39
C PRO A 213 -13.77 -21.46 18.22
N ILE A 214 -12.96 -20.75 17.41
CA ILE A 214 -12.23 -21.34 16.28
C ILE A 214 -11.14 -22.28 16.80
N LEU A 215 -10.37 -21.84 17.81
CA LEU A 215 -9.35 -22.66 18.48
C LEU A 215 -9.91 -23.96 19.06
N ALA A 216 -11.07 -23.86 19.75
CA ALA A 216 -11.77 -25.03 20.28
C ALA A 216 -12.20 -26.01 19.19
N THR A 217 -12.70 -25.48 18.07
CA THR A 217 -13.09 -26.30 16.91
C THR A 217 -11.89 -27.00 16.28
N ILE A 218 -10.77 -26.30 16.05
CA ILE A 218 -9.55 -26.89 15.48
C ILE A 218 -8.97 -27.96 16.42
N ARG A 219 -8.99 -27.72 17.73
CA ARG A 219 -8.58 -28.71 18.74
C ARG A 219 -9.45 -29.96 18.66
N LEU A 220 -10.76 -29.82 18.62
CA LEU A 220 -11.70 -30.95 18.47
C LEU A 220 -11.43 -31.76 17.19
N MET A 221 -11.10 -31.06 16.09
CA MET A 221 -10.68 -31.74 14.85
C MET A 221 -9.43 -32.59 15.07
N GLY A 222 -8.41 -32.05 15.77
CA GLY A 222 -7.19 -32.77 16.13
C GLY A 222 -7.49 -34.06 16.95
N GLU A 223 -8.39 -33.95 17.93
CA GLU A 223 -8.79 -35.04 18.79
C GLU A 223 -9.58 -36.14 18.04
N GLU A 224 -10.49 -35.73 17.13
CA GLU A 224 -11.40 -36.71 16.48
C GLU A 224 -10.86 -37.34 15.19
N VAL A 225 -10.06 -36.60 14.43
CA VAL A 225 -9.57 -37.05 13.10
C VAL A 225 -8.08 -36.84 12.90
N GLY A 226 -7.39 -36.32 13.91
CA GLY A 226 -5.95 -36.13 13.88
C GLY A 226 -5.17 -37.43 13.79
N LYS A 227 -4.05 -37.40 13.08
CA LYS A 227 -3.08 -38.47 13.04
C LYS A 227 -2.18 -38.40 14.28
N THR A 228 -1.68 -39.54 14.73
CA THR A 228 -0.70 -39.60 15.83
C THR A 228 0.48 -38.70 15.50
N LYS A 229 0.77 -37.74 16.38
CA LYS A 229 1.90 -36.81 16.20
C LYS A 229 3.22 -37.59 16.26
N TRP A 230 4.14 -37.23 15.41
CA TRP A 230 5.49 -37.79 15.49
C TRP A 230 6.14 -37.37 16.81
N PRO A 231 7.07 -38.21 17.33
CA PRO A 231 7.81 -37.87 18.53
C PRO A 231 8.55 -36.55 18.32
N LEU A 232 8.68 -35.76 19.40
CA LEU A 232 9.51 -34.56 19.39
C LEU A 232 10.96 -34.95 19.02
N PRO A 233 11.68 -34.11 18.30
CA PRO A 233 13.11 -34.32 18.11
C PRO A 233 13.77 -34.59 19.46
N GLU A 234 14.60 -35.61 19.52
CA GLU A 234 15.40 -35.89 20.73
C GLU A 234 16.29 -34.64 20.98
N VAL A 235 16.24 -34.14 22.21
CA VAL A 235 17.20 -33.14 22.65
C VAL A 235 18.55 -33.83 22.68
N PRO A 236 19.54 -33.39 21.93
CA PRO A 236 20.87 -34.01 21.96
C PRO A 236 21.38 -34.04 23.40
N ASP A 237 21.81 -35.25 23.84
CA ASP A 237 22.54 -35.36 25.10
C ASP A 237 23.97 -34.86 24.87
N TYR A 238 24.20 -33.67 25.33
CA TYR A 238 25.51 -33.02 25.22
C TYR A 238 26.50 -33.48 26.31
N GLY A 239 26.03 -34.29 27.29
CA GLY A 239 26.84 -34.68 28.48
C GLY A 239 27.30 -33.43 29.23
N ASP A 240 28.58 -33.38 29.63
CA ASP A 240 29.19 -32.27 30.40
C ASP A 240 29.57 -31.06 29.52
N LEU A 241 29.33 -31.14 28.22
CA LEU A 241 29.75 -30.07 27.28
C LEU A 241 29.13 -28.70 27.60
N PRO A 242 27.82 -28.57 27.97
CA PRO A 242 27.24 -27.28 28.35
C PRO A 242 27.96 -26.61 29.55
N GLU A 243 28.30 -27.38 30.57
CA GLU A 243 29.03 -26.92 31.74
C GLU A 243 30.47 -26.47 31.37
N ARG A 244 31.14 -27.24 30.52
CA ARG A 244 32.50 -26.90 30.04
C ARG A 244 32.50 -25.62 29.19
N VAL A 245 31.53 -25.47 28.26
CA VAL A 245 31.38 -24.24 27.48
C VAL A 245 31.06 -23.05 28.38
N ARG A 246 30.22 -23.22 29.39
CA ARG A 246 29.90 -22.18 30.39
C ARG A 246 31.13 -21.74 31.15
N GLU A 247 31.92 -22.66 31.72
CA GLU A 247 33.16 -22.35 32.44
C GLU A 247 34.14 -21.54 31.59
N LEU A 248 34.30 -21.92 30.30
CA LEU A 248 35.25 -21.26 29.41
C LEU A 248 34.76 -19.89 28.88
N ALA A 249 33.44 -19.69 28.75
CA ALA A 249 32.90 -18.53 28.04
C ALA A 249 32.16 -17.53 28.91
N GLU A 250 31.39 -17.91 29.97
CA GLU A 250 30.40 -17.04 30.63
C GLU A 250 30.98 -15.74 31.15
N ALA A 251 32.14 -15.79 31.84
CA ALA A 251 32.77 -14.61 32.40
C ALA A 251 33.23 -13.57 31.34
N ARG A 252 33.58 -14.05 30.16
CA ARG A 252 34.12 -13.24 29.05
C ARG A 252 33.05 -12.83 28.06
N LEU A 253 31.96 -13.59 27.98
CA LEU A 253 30.90 -13.43 27.00
C LEU A 253 30.16 -12.09 27.19
N LEU A 254 29.94 -11.66 28.44
CA LEU A 254 29.34 -10.38 28.71
C LEU A 254 30.17 -9.22 28.12
N ALA A 255 31.49 -9.21 28.30
CA ALA A 255 32.37 -8.20 27.72
C ALA A 255 32.39 -8.25 26.16
N ALA A 256 32.20 -9.43 25.58
CA ALA A 256 32.12 -9.58 24.13
C ALA A 256 30.81 -9.05 23.55
N VAL A 257 29.68 -9.31 24.21
CA VAL A 257 28.34 -8.90 23.71
C VAL A 257 28.01 -7.44 24.01
N THR A 258 28.65 -6.80 24.99
CA THR A 258 28.40 -5.39 25.34
C THR A 258 29.26 -4.40 24.53
N GLN A 259 29.65 -4.76 23.32
CA GLN A 259 30.30 -3.82 22.41
C GLN A 259 29.24 -2.97 21.67
N PRO A 260 29.39 -1.63 21.67
CA PRO A 260 28.40 -0.75 21.04
C PRO A 260 28.23 -1.03 19.52
N GLU A 261 29.36 -1.17 18.80
CA GLU A 261 29.35 -1.40 17.35
C GLU A 261 29.05 -2.85 16.99
N LYS A 262 28.14 -3.07 16.04
CA LYS A 262 27.73 -4.41 15.55
C LYS A 262 28.90 -5.25 15.07
N LYS A 263 29.81 -4.66 14.28
CA LYS A 263 30.95 -5.38 13.71
C LYS A 263 31.93 -5.82 14.80
N ALA A 264 32.31 -4.91 15.70
CA ALA A 264 33.20 -5.20 16.81
C ALA A 264 32.62 -6.26 17.76
N ARG A 265 31.33 -6.19 18.05
CA ARG A 265 30.59 -7.18 18.84
C ARG A 265 30.65 -8.56 18.22
N ARG A 266 30.31 -8.66 16.90
CA ARG A 266 30.37 -9.93 16.17
C ARG A 266 31.76 -10.52 16.16
N GLU A 267 32.78 -9.75 15.84
CA GLU A 267 34.18 -10.21 15.81
C GLU A 267 34.67 -10.74 17.15
N ARG A 268 34.29 -10.09 18.26
CA ARG A 268 34.64 -10.56 19.59
C ARG A 268 33.91 -11.83 20.00
N VAL A 269 32.63 -11.94 19.69
CA VAL A 269 31.85 -13.15 19.97
C VAL A 269 32.36 -14.33 19.15
N GLU A 270 32.66 -14.13 17.85
CA GLU A 270 33.25 -15.16 17.00
C GLU A 270 34.68 -15.56 17.45
N ALA A 271 35.50 -14.60 17.92
CA ALA A 271 36.82 -14.89 18.45
C ALA A 271 36.70 -15.72 19.72
N LEU A 272 35.79 -15.36 20.63
CA LEU A 272 35.57 -16.12 21.86
C LEU A 272 35.09 -17.55 21.57
N LEU A 273 34.17 -17.75 20.61
CA LEU A 273 33.76 -19.10 20.21
C LEU A 273 34.94 -19.93 19.68
N ARG A 274 35.85 -19.35 18.88
CA ARG A 274 37.05 -20.05 18.39
C ARG A 274 37.96 -20.44 19.54
N GLU A 275 38.20 -19.57 20.50
CA GLU A 275 39.01 -19.86 21.69
C GLU A 275 38.38 -20.97 22.56
N VAL A 276 37.03 -21.00 22.66
CA VAL A 276 36.32 -22.08 23.36
C VAL A 276 36.50 -23.42 22.62
N LEU A 277 36.40 -23.44 21.30
CA LEU A 277 36.64 -24.63 20.49
C LEU A 277 38.09 -25.15 20.64
N GLU A 278 39.07 -24.24 20.62
CA GLU A 278 40.48 -24.57 20.82
C GLU A 278 40.74 -25.11 22.25
N ALA A 279 40.14 -24.50 23.28
CA ALA A 279 40.29 -24.94 24.66
C ALA A 279 39.65 -26.31 24.95
N LEU A 280 38.54 -26.64 24.27
CA LEU A 280 37.92 -27.96 24.36
C LEU A 280 38.75 -29.04 23.63
N GLY A 281 39.51 -28.66 22.61
CA GLY A 281 40.40 -29.56 21.88
C GLY A 281 39.71 -30.83 21.39
N PRO A 282 40.15 -32.02 21.80
CA PRO A 282 39.56 -33.28 21.34
C PRO A 282 38.07 -33.47 21.68
N GLU A 283 37.55 -32.82 22.75
CA GLU A 283 36.15 -32.90 23.16
C GLU A 283 35.21 -32.19 22.12
N ALA A 284 35.73 -31.19 21.40
CA ALA A 284 35.01 -30.46 20.37
C ALA A 284 35.14 -31.12 18.98
N ALA A 285 36.06 -32.06 18.78
CA ALA A 285 36.34 -32.65 17.46
C ALA A 285 35.10 -33.40 16.92
N GLY A 286 34.59 -32.95 15.75
CA GLY A 286 33.37 -33.45 15.12
C GLY A 286 32.05 -32.98 15.77
N ARG A 287 32.14 -32.14 16.82
CA ARG A 287 31.01 -31.58 17.58
C ARG A 287 30.95 -30.05 17.52
N GLU A 288 31.66 -29.42 16.58
CA GLU A 288 31.80 -27.97 16.49
C GLU A 288 30.41 -27.27 16.38
N LYS A 289 29.46 -27.89 15.67
CA LYS A 289 28.08 -27.38 15.58
C LYS A 289 27.33 -27.45 16.90
N GLU A 290 27.56 -28.50 17.69
CA GLU A 290 26.94 -28.64 19.01
C GLU A 290 27.50 -27.59 19.97
N VAL A 291 28.82 -27.40 20.01
CA VAL A 291 29.48 -26.34 20.79
C VAL A 291 28.94 -24.97 20.41
N ALA A 292 28.80 -24.68 19.11
CA ALA A 292 28.26 -23.42 18.63
C ALA A 292 26.79 -23.21 19.08
N ALA A 293 25.96 -24.25 19.05
CA ALA A 293 24.58 -24.16 19.52
C ALA A 293 24.50 -23.91 21.04
N ILE A 294 25.31 -24.62 21.83
CA ILE A 294 25.41 -24.42 23.28
C ILE A 294 25.90 -23.01 23.60
N PHE A 295 26.91 -22.53 22.88
CA PHE A 295 27.45 -21.19 23.03
C PHE A 295 26.41 -20.12 22.72
N GLN A 296 25.60 -20.27 21.67
CA GLN A 296 24.51 -19.37 21.32
C GLN A 296 23.41 -19.34 22.40
N ASP A 297 23.03 -20.51 22.95
CA ASP A 297 22.06 -20.56 24.04
C ASP A 297 22.63 -19.89 25.32
N LEU A 298 23.95 -20.08 25.64
CA LEU A 298 24.61 -19.37 26.71
C LEU A 298 24.62 -17.85 26.47
N GLN A 299 24.95 -17.41 25.25
CA GLN A 299 24.93 -15.99 24.87
C GLN A 299 23.52 -15.41 25.09
N ARG A 300 22.47 -16.10 24.68
CA ARG A 300 21.09 -15.67 24.92
C ARG A 300 20.81 -15.51 26.42
N GLN A 301 21.19 -16.48 27.25
CA GLN A 301 20.99 -16.43 28.71
C GLN A 301 21.74 -15.27 29.34
N VAL A 302 23.02 -15.05 28.97
CA VAL A 302 23.86 -13.98 29.49
C VAL A 302 23.30 -12.60 29.16
N VAL A 303 22.91 -12.39 27.90
CA VAL A 303 22.33 -11.10 27.43
C VAL A 303 21.00 -10.82 28.14
N ARG A 304 20.09 -11.78 28.19
CA ARG A 304 18.76 -11.60 28.80
C ARG A 304 18.89 -11.29 30.30
N ARG A 305 19.73 -12.04 31.01
CA ARG A 305 20.04 -11.80 32.44
C ARG A 305 20.64 -10.42 32.66
N TYR A 306 21.61 -10.02 31.83
CA TYR A 306 22.24 -8.70 31.90
C TYR A 306 21.19 -7.58 31.72
N VAL A 307 20.37 -7.65 30.68
CA VAL A 307 19.36 -6.64 30.39
C VAL A 307 18.36 -6.47 31.54
N LEU A 308 17.86 -7.58 32.09
CA LEU A 308 16.89 -7.54 33.19
C LEU A 308 17.52 -7.06 34.52
N LYS A 309 18.72 -7.54 34.85
CA LYS A 309 19.39 -7.22 36.11
C LYS A 309 19.96 -5.81 36.14
N GLU A 310 20.73 -5.45 35.11
CA GLU A 310 21.43 -4.16 35.08
C GLU A 310 20.56 -3.03 34.51
N LYS A 311 19.38 -3.34 33.98
CA LYS A 311 18.45 -2.41 33.28
C LYS A 311 19.16 -1.60 32.20
N ARG A 312 20.13 -2.23 31.57
CA ARG A 312 20.93 -1.69 30.46
C ARG A 312 20.98 -2.64 29.31
N ARG A 313 21.03 -2.09 28.11
CA ARG A 313 21.08 -2.83 26.84
C ARG A 313 22.53 -3.13 26.45
N ILE A 314 22.73 -4.03 25.50
CA ILE A 314 24.07 -4.47 25.05
C ILE A 314 24.92 -3.35 24.43
N ASP A 315 24.30 -2.27 23.95
CA ASP A 315 24.97 -1.08 23.45
C ASP A 315 25.05 0.06 24.48
N GLY A 316 24.68 -0.21 25.73
CA GLY A 316 24.78 0.72 26.87
C GLY A 316 23.56 1.63 27.04
N ARG A 317 22.57 1.61 26.12
CA ARG A 317 21.33 2.39 26.25
C ARG A 317 20.43 1.88 27.37
N GLY A 318 19.54 2.76 27.85
CA GLY A 318 18.36 2.38 28.64
C GLY A 318 17.25 1.78 27.80
N PHE A 319 16.17 1.36 28.44
CA PHE A 319 15.06 0.66 27.75
C PHE A 319 14.27 1.55 26.79
N THR A 320 14.17 2.83 27.08
CA THR A 320 13.42 3.81 26.28
C THR A 320 14.27 4.61 25.29
N ASP A 321 15.59 4.48 25.36
CA ASP A 321 16.51 5.29 24.56
C ASP A 321 16.45 4.92 23.08
N ILE A 322 16.40 5.95 22.25
CA ILE A 322 16.44 5.87 20.78
C ILE A 322 17.87 6.16 20.32
N ARG A 323 18.37 5.42 19.35
CA ARG A 323 19.69 5.67 18.73
C ARG A 323 19.73 7.06 18.11
N PRO A 324 20.91 7.71 18.00
CA PRO A 324 21.05 8.99 17.33
C PRO A 324 20.44 8.97 15.92
N ILE A 325 19.68 10.00 15.59
CA ILE A 325 19.03 10.18 14.29
C ILE A 325 19.76 11.26 13.52
N TRP A 326 20.03 10.96 12.25
CA TRP A 326 20.55 11.90 11.26
C TRP A 326 19.82 11.70 9.94
N GLY A 327 19.66 12.76 9.17
CA GLY A 327 19.06 12.68 7.86
C GLY A 327 19.36 13.88 6.98
N GLU A 328 19.08 13.73 5.70
CA GLU A 328 19.27 14.76 4.68
C GLU A 328 18.19 14.59 3.61
N VAL A 329 17.68 15.70 3.09
CA VAL A 329 16.71 15.72 1.99
C VAL A 329 17.31 16.39 0.75
N GLY A 330 16.84 16.02 -0.43
CA GLY A 330 17.20 16.67 -1.67
C GLY A 330 18.63 16.38 -2.18
N MET A 331 19.33 15.38 -1.65
CA MET A 331 20.71 15.06 -2.05
C MET A 331 20.85 14.61 -3.51
N LEU A 332 19.79 14.08 -4.12
CA LEU A 332 19.80 13.60 -5.50
C LEU A 332 19.14 14.63 -6.41
N SER A 333 19.95 15.31 -7.23
CA SER A 333 19.51 16.48 -8.02
C SER A 333 18.48 16.19 -9.11
N ARG A 334 18.40 14.96 -9.64
CA ARG A 334 17.52 14.57 -10.75
C ARG A 334 16.21 13.89 -10.30
N THR A 335 16.10 13.54 -9.02
CA THR A 335 14.90 12.88 -8.48
C THR A 335 13.82 13.90 -8.15
N HIS A 336 12.56 13.46 -8.11
CA HIS A 336 11.44 14.35 -7.75
C HIS A 336 11.41 14.64 -6.25
N GLY A 337 11.91 13.72 -5.42
CA GLY A 337 12.21 13.89 -4.01
C GLY A 337 13.14 12.80 -3.53
N SER A 338 13.98 13.08 -2.54
CA SER A 338 14.89 12.09 -1.96
C SER A 338 15.21 12.43 -0.51
N ALA A 339 15.33 11.39 0.31
CA ALA A 339 15.74 11.54 1.71
C ALA A 339 16.63 10.38 2.14
N ILE A 340 17.68 10.70 2.89
CA ILE A 340 18.39 9.72 3.70
C ILE A 340 17.89 9.84 5.13
N PHE A 341 17.56 8.71 5.71
CA PHE A 341 17.25 8.59 7.14
C PHE A 341 18.21 7.59 7.78
N THR A 342 18.88 8.01 8.82
CA THR A 342 19.83 7.20 9.58
C THR A 342 19.42 7.16 11.04
N ARG A 343 19.41 5.98 11.65
CA ARG A 343 19.17 5.74 13.05
C ARG A 343 20.24 4.78 13.58
N GLY A 344 21.24 5.32 14.27
CA GLY A 344 22.45 4.58 14.61
C GLY A 344 23.13 3.98 13.38
N GLU A 345 23.29 2.66 13.34
CA GLU A 345 23.88 1.92 12.21
C GLU A 345 22.86 1.46 11.16
N THR A 346 21.61 1.94 11.21
CA THR A 346 20.58 1.63 10.20
C THR A 346 20.32 2.84 9.33
N GLN A 347 20.47 2.70 8.01
CA GLN A 347 20.34 3.78 7.05
C GLN A 347 19.50 3.34 5.84
N ALA A 348 18.55 4.18 5.45
CA ALA A 348 17.72 4.01 4.27
C ALA A 348 17.72 5.28 3.41
N LEU A 349 17.87 5.11 2.11
CA LEU A 349 17.67 6.14 1.09
C LEU A 349 16.31 5.92 0.45
N ALA A 350 15.39 6.84 0.65
CA ALA A 350 14.09 6.83 0.00
C ALA A 350 14.05 7.84 -1.15
N VAL A 351 13.52 7.40 -2.30
CA VAL A 351 13.44 8.22 -3.51
C VAL A 351 12.00 8.24 -4.00
N THR A 352 11.46 9.45 -4.15
CA THR A 352 10.12 9.71 -4.68
C THR A 352 10.17 9.98 -6.18
N THR A 353 9.32 9.30 -6.93
CA THR A 353 9.04 9.58 -8.34
C THR A 353 7.56 9.84 -8.51
N LEU A 354 7.21 10.96 -9.14
CA LEU A 354 5.85 11.33 -9.48
C LEU A 354 5.59 10.98 -10.95
N GLY A 355 4.48 10.31 -11.21
CA GLY A 355 4.04 9.93 -12.54
C GLY A 355 2.62 10.41 -12.83
N THR A 356 2.09 9.97 -13.96
CA THR A 356 0.73 10.26 -14.43
C THR A 356 -0.19 9.07 -14.14
N PRO A 357 -1.52 9.19 -14.27
CA PRO A 357 -2.44 8.05 -14.12
C PRO A 357 -2.09 6.84 -15.00
N SER A 358 -1.51 7.05 -16.19
CA SER A 358 -1.06 5.95 -17.05
C SER A 358 0.16 5.18 -16.52
N ASP A 359 0.80 5.65 -15.44
CA ASP A 359 1.92 4.99 -14.76
C ASP A 359 1.44 4.16 -13.55
N GLU A 360 0.13 4.13 -13.27
CA GLU A 360 -0.45 3.29 -12.22
C GLU A 360 -0.17 1.82 -12.45
N GLN A 361 0.04 1.12 -11.34
CA GLN A 361 0.21 -0.33 -11.39
C GLN A 361 -1.14 -1.01 -11.57
N ARG A 362 -1.33 -1.69 -12.69
CA ARG A 362 -2.47 -2.57 -12.91
C ARG A 362 -2.26 -3.89 -12.17
N ILE A 363 -3.20 -4.24 -11.31
CA ILE A 363 -3.18 -5.46 -10.51
C ILE A 363 -4.41 -6.30 -10.86
N GLU A 364 -4.19 -7.56 -11.27
CA GLU A 364 -5.25 -8.53 -11.45
C GLU A 364 -5.48 -9.26 -10.12
N THR A 365 -6.69 -9.17 -9.57
CA THR A 365 -7.12 -9.83 -8.34
C THR A 365 -8.32 -10.75 -8.60
N LEU A 366 -8.72 -11.54 -7.62
CA LEU A 366 -9.99 -12.30 -7.70
C LEU A 366 -11.20 -11.38 -7.91
N LEU A 367 -11.16 -10.15 -7.38
CA LEU A 367 -12.23 -9.16 -7.52
C LEU A 367 -12.23 -8.43 -8.86
N GLY A 368 -11.18 -8.58 -9.66
CA GLY A 368 -11.03 -7.89 -10.93
C GLY A 368 -9.69 -7.19 -11.10
N GLU A 369 -9.68 -6.28 -12.05
CA GLU A 369 -8.58 -5.37 -12.23
C GLU A 369 -8.73 -4.20 -11.27
N THR A 370 -7.64 -3.87 -10.60
CA THR A 370 -7.52 -2.68 -9.76
C THR A 370 -6.28 -1.90 -10.18
N PHE A 371 -6.30 -0.60 -9.95
CA PHE A 371 -5.19 0.29 -10.23
C PHE A 371 -4.65 0.83 -8.92
N LYS A 372 -3.31 0.87 -8.80
CA LYS A 372 -2.61 1.32 -7.62
C LYS A 372 -1.80 2.57 -7.98
N SER A 373 -2.24 3.71 -7.45
CA SER A 373 -1.60 5.01 -7.69
C SER A 373 -0.43 5.29 -6.75
N PHE A 374 -0.34 4.57 -5.62
CA PHE A 374 0.79 4.64 -4.69
C PHE A 374 1.51 3.31 -4.60
N MET A 375 2.82 3.30 -4.81
CA MET A 375 3.68 2.11 -4.79
C MET A 375 4.90 2.36 -3.94
N LEU A 376 5.25 1.41 -3.05
CA LEU A 376 6.48 1.45 -2.29
C LEU A 376 7.28 0.16 -2.47
N HIS A 377 8.46 0.28 -3.07
CA HIS A 377 9.39 -0.82 -3.29
C HIS A 377 10.57 -0.72 -2.34
N TYR A 378 10.81 -1.79 -1.60
CA TYR A 378 11.87 -1.91 -0.60
C TYR A 378 12.95 -2.86 -1.11
N ASN A 379 14.20 -2.41 -1.11
CA ASN A 379 15.35 -3.18 -1.53
C ASN A 379 16.33 -3.36 -0.36
N PHE A 380 16.79 -4.60 -0.17
CA PHE A 380 17.73 -4.98 0.87
C PHE A 380 18.96 -5.67 0.26
N PRO A 381 19.85 -4.92 -0.36
CA PRO A 381 21.04 -5.47 -1.01
C PRO A 381 22.03 -6.06 0.01
N PRO A 382 22.80 -7.08 -0.37
CA PRO A 382 23.68 -7.79 0.55
C PRO A 382 24.71 -6.90 1.27
N TYR A 383 25.18 -5.86 0.62
CA TYR A 383 26.16 -4.94 1.22
C TYR A 383 25.64 -4.21 2.46
N CYS A 384 24.31 -4.08 2.64
CA CYS A 384 23.76 -3.38 3.80
C CYS A 384 24.00 -4.12 5.13
N VAL A 385 24.37 -5.40 5.07
CA VAL A 385 24.77 -6.23 6.20
C VAL A 385 26.22 -6.72 6.07
N GLY A 386 26.98 -6.21 5.09
CA GLY A 386 28.38 -6.56 4.85
C GLY A 386 28.59 -7.94 4.21
N GLU A 387 27.58 -8.46 3.49
CA GLU A 387 27.66 -9.75 2.80
C GLU A 387 27.96 -9.58 1.31
N ALA A 388 28.69 -10.55 0.76
CA ALA A 388 28.88 -10.71 -0.67
C ALA A 388 28.09 -11.93 -1.17
N ARG A 389 27.01 -11.69 -1.90
CA ARG A 389 26.17 -12.75 -2.48
C ARG A 389 25.54 -12.31 -3.81
N MET A 390 25.12 -13.29 -4.60
CA MET A 390 24.46 -13.03 -5.87
C MET A 390 23.16 -12.23 -5.67
N LEU A 391 22.97 -11.18 -6.46
CA LEU A 391 21.70 -10.45 -6.51
C LEU A 391 20.62 -11.33 -7.16
N ARG A 392 19.51 -11.45 -6.50
CA ARG A 392 18.30 -12.15 -6.97
C ARG A 392 17.15 -11.15 -6.99
N GLY A 393 16.02 -11.54 -7.54
CA GLY A 393 14.79 -10.74 -7.42
C GLY A 393 14.37 -10.57 -5.95
N PRO A 394 13.42 -9.66 -5.67
CA PRO A 394 13.00 -9.35 -4.32
C PRO A 394 12.53 -10.60 -3.57
N SER A 395 13.03 -10.77 -2.36
CA SER A 395 12.64 -11.86 -1.45
C SER A 395 11.25 -11.61 -0.87
N ARG A 396 10.60 -12.66 -0.35
CA ARG A 396 9.34 -12.54 0.40
C ARG A 396 9.46 -11.54 1.58
N ARG A 397 10.64 -11.42 2.19
CA ARG A 397 10.92 -10.46 3.27
C ARG A 397 10.91 -9.03 2.75
N GLU A 398 11.53 -8.76 1.60
CA GLU A 398 11.55 -7.43 0.99
C GLU A 398 10.15 -6.98 0.60
N ILE A 399 9.36 -7.86 -0.01
CA ILE A 399 7.94 -7.59 -0.34
C ILE A 399 7.15 -7.26 0.94
N GLY A 400 7.32 -8.04 2.01
CA GLY A 400 6.63 -7.80 3.28
C GLY A 400 7.02 -6.48 3.97
N HIS A 401 8.31 -6.10 3.92
CA HIS A 401 8.79 -4.83 4.48
C HIS A 401 8.29 -3.63 3.65
N GLY A 402 8.27 -3.77 2.32
CA GLY A 402 7.68 -2.76 1.43
C GLY A 402 6.20 -2.54 1.71
N ALA A 403 5.42 -3.62 1.78
CA ALA A 403 3.99 -3.56 2.07
C ALA A 403 3.67 -2.96 3.45
N LEU A 404 4.49 -3.23 4.48
CA LEU A 404 4.33 -2.60 5.79
C LEU A 404 4.57 -1.08 5.72
N ALA A 405 5.64 -0.65 5.04
CA ALA A 405 5.95 0.76 4.88
C ALA A 405 4.90 1.49 4.01
N GLU A 406 4.43 0.85 2.94
CA GLU A 406 3.35 1.37 2.11
C GLU A 406 2.05 1.57 2.90
N ARG A 407 1.67 0.56 3.69
CA ARG A 407 0.50 0.63 4.58
C ARG A 407 0.63 1.74 5.62
N ALA A 408 1.84 1.96 6.14
CA ALA A 408 2.11 3.01 7.12
C ALA A 408 1.93 4.43 6.55
N ILE A 409 2.26 4.62 5.29
CA ILE A 409 2.25 5.93 4.61
C ILE A 409 0.89 6.23 3.97
N SER A 410 0.18 5.22 3.43
CA SER A 410 -1.07 5.41 2.68
C SER A 410 -2.11 6.32 3.36
N PRO A 411 -2.35 6.26 4.70
CA PRO A 411 -3.37 7.10 5.34
C PRO A 411 -3.09 8.60 5.32
N VAL A 412 -1.84 9.01 5.15
CA VAL A 412 -1.44 10.43 5.15
C VAL A 412 -1.30 11.03 3.75
N LEU A 413 -1.47 10.24 2.70
CA LEU A 413 -1.41 10.74 1.34
C LEU A 413 -2.62 11.62 1.02
N PRO A 414 -2.45 12.63 0.15
CA PRO A 414 -3.57 13.42 -0.37
C PRO A 414 -4.50 12.58 -1.23
N SER A 415 -5.73 13.04 -1.42
CA SER A 415 -6.65 12.44 -2.38
C SER A 415 -6.20 12.67 -3.84
N ALA A 416 -6.75 11.89 -4.78
CA ALA A 416 -6.44 12.07 -6.20
C ALA A 416 -6.93 13.43 -6.75
N GLU A 417 -7.99 14.00 -6.16
CA GLU A 417 -8.46 15.34 -6.51
C GLU A 417 -7.48 16.44 -6.05
N GLU A 418 -6.86 16.28 -4.87
CA GLU A 418 -5.91 17.23 -4.32
C GLU A 418 -4.53 17.12 -4.99
N PHE A 419 -4.12 15.89 -5.35
CA PHE A 419 -2.80 15.63 -5.90
C PHE A 419 -2.86 14.49 -6.94
N PRO A 420 -3.16 14.80 -8.22
CA PRO A 420 -3.47 13.82 -9.27
C PRO A 420 -2.21 13.15 -9.85
N TYR A 421 -1.35 12.65 -9.00
CA TYR A 421 -0.10 11.98 -9.38
C TYR A 421 -0.09 10.53 -8.94
N THR A 422 0.43 9.68 -9.81
CA THR A 422 0.93 8.37 -9.41
C THR A 422 2.24 8.55 -8.66
N ILE A 423 2.33 8.02 -7.45
CA ILE A 423 3.48 8.16 -6.57
C ILE A 423 4.21 6.82 -6.46
N ARG A 424 5.48 6.79 -6.84
CA ARG A 424 6.34 5.62 -6.63
C ARG A 424 7.48 5.96 -5.70
N ILE A 425 7.62 5.19 -4.62
CA ILE A 425 8.76 5.24 -3.71
C ILE A 425 9.65 4.03 -3.93
N VAL A 426 10.94 4.26 -3.97
CA VAL A 426 11.95 3.20 -3.86
C VAL A 426 12.80 3.48 -2.62
N SER A 427 12.86 2.52 -1.72
CA SER A 427 13.71 2.58 -0.54
C SER A 427 14.87 1.61 -0.70
N GLU A 428 16.08 2.14 -0.74
CA GLU A 428 17.33 1.40 -0.75
C GLU A 428 17.90 1.36 0.68
N VAL A 429 18.01 0.17 1.26
CA VAL A 429 18.66 0.02 2.56
C VAL A 429 20.16 0.03 2.35
N LEU A 430 20.83 1.04 2.90
CA LEU A 430 22.28 1.23 2.75
C LEU A 430 23.07 0.56 3.86
N SER A 431 22.51 0.50 5.08
CA SER A 431 23.08 -0.20 6.23
C SER A 431 21.97 -0.71 7.15
N SER A 432 22.15 -1.86 7.82
CA SER A 432 21.12 -2.44 8.67
C SER A 432 21.66 -3.05 9.96
N ASN A 433 21.20 -2.47 11.09
CA ASN A 433 21.32 -3.03 12.43
C ASN A 433 20.03 -2.78 13.22
N GLY A 434 18.98 -3.57 12.94
CA GLY A 434 17.65 -3.46 13.54
C GLY A 434 16.71 -2.52 12.78
N SER A 435 15.53 -3.03 12.47
CA SER A 435 14.37 -2.37 11.87
C SER A 435 14.63 -1.41 10.70
N SER A 436 15.18 -1.93 9.61
CA SER A 436 15.33 -1.18 8.35
C SER A 436 13.98 -0.79 7.73
N SER A 437 12.91 -1.57 7.96
CA SER A 437 11.56 -1.22 7.50
C SER A 437 11.02 0.06 8.15
N MET A 438 11.31 0.28 9.44
CA MET A 438 10.90 1.51 10.12
C MET A 438 11.78 2.71 9.72
N ALA A 439 13.05 2.50 9.40
CA ALA A 439 13.89 3.52 8.77
C ALA A 439 13.34 3.89 7.36
N THR A 440 12.85 2.91 6.60
CA THR A 440 12.16 3.14 5.32
C THR A 440 10.92 4.00 5.49
N VAL A 441 10.08 3.75 6.51
CA VAL A 441 8.90 4.59 6.80
C VAL A 441 9.31 6.04 7.02
N CYS A 442 10.30 6.29 7.89
CA CYS A 442 10.80 7.63 8.19
C CYS A 442 11.37 8.30 6.93
N GLY A 443 12.26 7.62 6.21
CA GLY A 443 12.86 8.13 4.97
C GLY A 443 11.82 8.41 3.89
N THR A 444 10.82 7.55 3.74
CA THR A 444 9.71 7.75 2.78
C THR A 444 8.89 8.99 3.12
N SER A 445 8.55 9.18 4.41
CA SER A 445 7.81 10.36 4.87
C SER A 445 8.57 11.64 4.51
N MET A 446 9.89 11.68 4.76
CA MET A 446 10.75 12.83 4.42
C MET A 446 10.88 13.02 2.90
N ALA A 447 11.02 11.94 2.12
CA ALA A 447 11.18 12.00 0.67
C ALA A 447 9.90 12.49 -0.04
N LEU A 448 8.72 12.16 0.48
CA LEU A 448 7.44 12.70 0.01
C LEU A 448 7.34 14.20 0.28
N MET A 449 7.74 14.64 1.46
CA MET A 449 7.75 16.07 1.81
C MET A 449 8.77 16.84 0.96
N ASP A 450 9.97 16.28 0.69
CA ASP A 450 10.96 16.87 -0.21
C ASP A 450 10.45 16.98 -1.65
N ALA A 451 9.60 16.01 -2.08
CA ALA A 451 8.97 16.05 -3.40
C ALA A 451 7.83 17.08 -3.51
N GLY A 452 7.43 17.73 -2.43
CA GLY A 452 6.30 18.64 -2.41
C GLY A 452 4.92 17.97 -2.40
N VAL A 453 4.85 16.67 -2.02
CA VAL A 453 3.57 15.99 -1.84
C VAL A 453 2.89 16.52 -0.58
N PRO A 454 1.64 17.02 -0.67
CA PRO A 454 0.94 17.61 0.47
C PRO A 454 0.40 16.53 1.43
N VAL A 455 1.32 15.82 2.10
CA VAL A 455 0.95 14.81 3.10
C VAL A 455 0.24 15.44 4.29
N LYS A 456 -0.77 14.74 4.85
CA LYS A 456 -1.55 15.20 6.02
C LYS A 456 -0.73 15.31 7.30
N GLY A 457 0.39 14.59 7.37
CA GLY A 457 1.32 14.62 8.50
C GLY A 457 2.53 13.75 8.25
N ALA A 458 3.63 14.02 8.94
CA ALA A 458 4.80 13.16 8.91
C ALA A 458 4.53 11.84 9.63
N VAL A 459 5.09 10.75 9.11
CA VAL A 459 4.99 9.40 9.69
C VAL A 459 6.35 8.93 10.14
N ALA A 460 6.45 8.51 11.39
CA ALA A 460 7.63 7.84 11.93
C ALA A 460 7.33 6.39 12.30
N GLY A 461 8.36 5.56 12.28
CA GLY A 461 8.27 4.16 12.66
C GLY A 461 9.35 3.75 13.64
N VAL A 462 8.98 2.89 14.61
CA VAL A 462 9.88 2.33 15.62
C VAL A 462 9.66 0.82 15.75
N ALA A 463 10.72 0.08 16.05
CA ALA A 463 10.63 -1.32 16.44
C ALA A 463 10.87 -1.46 17.94
N MET A 464 9.94 -2.12 18.60
CA MET A 464 9.95 -2.46 20.01
C MET A 464 10.33 -3.91 20.19
N GLY A 465 10.95 -4.24 21.29
CA GLY A 465 11.24 -5.60 21.70
C GLY A 465 10.76 -5.91 23.10
N LEU A 466 10.70 -7.19 23.43
CA LEU A 466 10.35 -7.67 24.75
C LEU A 466 11.33 -8.75 25.19
N ILE A 467 11.77 -8.67 26.43
CA ILE A 467 12.44 -9.75 27.13
C ILE A 467 11.66 -10.05 28.39
N LYS A 468 11.25 -11.31 28.58
CA LYS A 468 10.52 -11.77 29.76
C LYS A 468 11.19 -13.04 30.35
N GLU A 469 11.52 -13.00 31.64
CA GLU A 469 11.99 -14.16 32.41
C GLU A 469 11.16 -14.25 33.70
N GLY A 470 10.32 -15.27 33.78
CA GLY A 470 9.35 -15.36 34.88
C GLY A 470 8.42 -14.15 34.92
N GLU A 471 8.45 -13.42 36.02
CA GLU A 471 7.63 -12.19 36.22
C GLU A 471 8.38 -10.91 35.78
N GLU A 472 9.68 -10.99 35.54
CA GLU A 472 10.45 -9.83 35.09
C GLU A 472 10.26 -9.56 33.61
N VAL A 473 9.92 -8.32 33.28
CA VAL A 473 9.65 -7.87 31.91
C VAL A 473 10.47 -6.62 31.59
N ALA A 474 11.10 -6.60 30.44
CA ALA A 474 11.74 -5.44 29.85
C ALA A 474 11.16 -5.16 28.45
N VAL A 475 10.53 -4.00 28.28
CA VAL A 475 10.11 -3.46 26.99
C VAL A 475 11.19 -2.54 26.46
N LEU A 476 11.70 -2.77 25.26
CA LEU A 476 12.82 -2.07 24.65
C LEU A 476 12.36 -1.25 23.45
N SER A 477 12.69 0.04 23.42
CA SER A 477 12.45 0.91 22.26
C SER A 477 13.63 0.84 21.29
N ASP A 478 13.36 0.90 20.00
CA ASP A 478 14.37 0.93 18.94
C ASP A 478 15.40 -0.19 19.06
N ILE A 479 14.94 -1.44 18.90
CA ILE A 479 15.77 -2.63 19.08
C ILE A 479 16.84 -2.78 17.99
N LEU A 480 17.97 -3.34 18.40
CA LEU A 480 19.02 -3.84 17.51
C LEU A 480 18.64 -5.19 16.89
N GLY A 481 19.35 -5.58 15.83
CA GLY A 481 19.16 -6.90 15.21
C GLY A 481 19.43 -8.07 16.19
N ASP A 482 20.42 -7.93 17.07
CA ASP A 482 20.73 -8.93 18.10
C ASP A 482 19.61 -9.01 19.15
N GLU A 483 19.00 -7.88 19.51
CA GLU A 483 17.89 -7.84 20.47
C GLU A 483 16.60 -8.42 19.89
N ASP A 484 16.34 -8.26 18.58
CA ASP A 484 15.27 -8.96 17.89
C ASP A 484 15.48 -10.48 17.92
N ALA A 485 16.71 -10.94 17.61
CA ALA A 485 17.02 -12.36 17.58
C ALA A 485 16.91 -13.03 18.96
N LEU A 486 17.31 -12.33 20.02
CA LEU A 486 17.36 -12.84 21.41
C LEU A 486 16.07 -12.57 22.20
N GLY A 487 15.21 -11.66 21.72
CA GLY A 487 13.97 -11.24 22.37
C GLY A 487 12.79 -12.19 22.13
N ASP A 488 11.73 -11.94 22.87
CA ASP A 488 10.48 -12.73 22.85
C ASP A 488 9.36 -12.09 22.00
N MET A 489 9.53 -10.82 21.60
CA MET A 489 8.61 -10.10 20.74
C MET A 489 9.37 -9.13 19.83
N ASP A 490 8.98 -9.04 18.57
CA ASP A 490 9.30 -7.97 17.61
C ASP A 490 8.00 -7.22 17.30
N PHE A 491 7.92 -5.96 17.70
CA PHE A 491 6.72 -5.15 17.55
C PHE A 491 7.05 -3.83 16.85
N LYS A 492 6.61 -3.69 15.61
CA LYS A 492 6.80 -2.49 14.78
C LYS A 492 5.54 -1.64 14.79
N VAL A 493 5.70 -0.37 15.13
CA VAL A 493 4.63 0.62 15.13
C VAL A 493 5.03 1.80 14.29
N ALA A 494 4.16 2.19 13.38
CA ALA A 494 4.29 3.41 12.58
C ALA A 494 3.06 4.30 12.74
N GLY A 495 3.26 5.62 12.68
CA GLY A 495 2.15 6.56 12.77
C GLY A 495 2.61 8.02 12.77
N THR A 496 1.61 8.90 12.80
CA THR A 496 1.76 10.36 12.93
C THR A 496 1.85 10.78 14.39
N ALA A 497 1.84 12.08 14.67
CA ALA A 497 1.67 12.60 16.02
C ALA A 497 0.27 12.29 16.60
N GLU A 498 -0.73 12.15 15.74
CA GLU A 498 -2.12 11.94 16.11
C GLU A 498 -2.45 10.48 16.45
N GLY A 499 -1.87 9.51 15.70
CA GLY A 499 -2.18 8.11 15.92
C GLY A 499 -1.38 7.14 15.05
N ILE A 500 -1.66 5.86 15.23
CA ILE A 500 -1.03 4.74 14.56
C ILE A 500 -1.62 4.59 13.15
N THR A 501 -0.74 4.37 12.16
CA THR A 501 -1.12 4.09 10.77
C THR A 501 -0.83 2.65 10.35
N ALA A 502 0.16 1.99 10.94
CA ALA A 502 0.42 0.57 10.72
C ALA A 502 1.12 -0.06 11.93
N LEU A 503 0.89 -1.36 12.08
CA LEU A 503 1.58 -2.16 13.07
C LEU A 503 1.84 -3.58 12.55
N GLN A 504 2.91 -4.19 13.05
CA GLN A 504 3.27 -5.58 12.82
C GLN A 504 3.92 -6.14 14.08
N MET A 505 3.40 -7.25 14.60
CA MET A 505 3.87 -7.89 15.82
C MET A 505 4.07 -9.38 15.58
N ASP A 506 5.21 -9.88 16.02
CA ASP A 506 5.54 -11.30 16.10
C ASP A 506 5.90 -11.64 17.54
N ILE A 507 5.17 -12.56 18.13
CA ILE A 507 5.33 -12.99 19.52
C ILE A 507 5.86 -14.43 19.53
N LYS A 508 7.01 -14.62 20.14
CA LYS A 508 7.72 -15.92 20.18
C LYS A 508 7.44 -16.70 21.46
N MET A 509 6.54 -16.18 22.31
CA MET A 509 6.14 -16.77 23.59
C MET A 509 4.63 -16.66 23.80
N THR A 510 4.07 -17.37 24.77
CA THR A 510 2.67 -17.25 25.21
C THR A 510 2.57 -16.43 26.52
N GLY A 511 1.36 -15.96 26.84
CA GLY A 511 1.09 -15.30 28.13
C GLY A 511 1.57 -13.84 28.21
N ILE A 512 1.56 -13.09 27.12
CA ILE A 512 1.72 -11.64 27.18
C ILE A 512 0.39 -11.05 27.66
N THR A 513 0.46 -10.29 28.79
CA THR A 513 -0.72 -9.71 29.41
C THR A 513 -1.12 -8.38 28.76
N ARG A 514 -2.34 -7.92 29.07
CA ARG A 514 -2.87 -6.62 28.62
C ARG A 514 -1.97 -5.47 29.04
N GLU A 515 -1.47 -5.52 30.28
CA GLU A 515 -0.62 -4.49 30.87
C GLU A 515 0.71 -4.36 30.12
N VAL A 516 1.32 -5.48 29.76
CA VAL A 516 2.58 -5.51 28.99
C VAL A 516 2.38 -4.93 27.59
N LEU A 517 1.29 -5.27 26.90
CA LEU A 517 0.97 -4.71 25.59
C LEU A 517 0.63 -3.22 25.68
N ALA A 518 -0.10 -2.79 26.71
CA ALA A 518 -0.39 -1.38 26.95
C ALA A 518 0.90 -0.59 27.20
N GLN A 519 1.82 -1.12 28.02
CA GLN A 519 3.13 -0.52 28.24
C GLN A 519 3.94 -0.42 26.94
N ALA A 520 3.97 -1.48 26.13
CA ALA A 520 4.69 -1.50 24.86
C ALA A 520 4.14 -0.46 23.87
N LEU A 521 2.82 -0.32 23.78
CA LEU A 521 2.16 0.69 22.93
C LEU A 521 2.45 2.11 23.44
N ALA A 522 2.33 2.37 24.74
CA ALA A 522 2.63 3.68 25.33
C ALA A 522 4.10 4.08 25.09
N GLN A 523 5.03 3.17 25.31
CA GLN A 523 6.45 3.39 25.07
C GLN A 523 6.77 3.57 23.57
N ALA A 524 6.08 2.85 22.68
CA ALA A 524 6.17 3.04 21.23
C ALA A 524 5.67 4.42 20.80
N ARG A 525 4.62 4.96 21.45
CA ARG A 525 4.14 6.32 21.22
C ARG A 525 5.19 7.37 21.56
N GLU A 526 5.81 7.28 22.74
CA GLU A 526 6.88 8.20 23.16
C GLU A 526 8.05 8.15 22.16
N ALA A 527 8.49 6.96 21.79
CA ALA A 527 9.55 6.76 20.81
C ALA A 527 9.19 7.35 19.44
N ARG A 528 7.96 7.13 18.95
CA ARG A 528 7.46 7.68 17.69
C ARG A 528 7.46 9.20 17.71
N LEU A 529 6.97 9.81 18.77
CA LEU A 529 6.95 11.27 18.91
C LEU A 529 8.36 11.86 18.95
N HIS A 530 9.30 11.21 19.64
CA HIS A 530 10.71 11.61 19.63
C HIS A 530 11.31 11.55 18.21
N ILE A 531 11.08 10.46 17.48
CA ILE A 531 11.58 10.32 16.10
C ILE A 531 10.99 11.40 15.19
N LEU A 532 9.68 11.70 15.31
CA LEU A 532 9.03 12.79 14.58
C LEU A 532 9.66 14.16 14.89
N GLN A 533 10.02 14.43 16.14
CA GLN A 533 10.72 15.66 16.51
C GLN A 533 12.08 15.77 15.83
N GLU A 534 12.86 14.69 15.76
CA GLU A 534 14.14 14.68 15.05
C GLU A 534 13.96 14.84 13.53
N MET A 535 12.97 14.18 12.93
CA MET A 535 12.63 14.36 11.50
C MET A 535 12.23 15.80 11.19
N ASN A 536 11.46 16.45 12.07
CA ASN A 536 11.00 17.82 11.90
C ASN A 536 12.13 18.86 11.93
N LYS A 537 13.28 18.53 12.52
CA LYS A 537 14.48 19.39 12.44
C LYS A 537 15.10 19.37 11.03
N ILE A 538 14.85 18.30 10.26
CA ILE A 538 15.40 18.11 8.91
C ILE A 538 14.42 18.67 7.86
N ILE A 539 13.16 18.27 7.97
CA ILE A 539 12.06 18.78 7.13
C ILE A 539 10.77 18.76 7.95
N SER A 540 10.18 19.94 8.17
CA SER A 540 8.98 20.11 9.01
C SER A 540 7.68 20.24 8.21
N GLN A 541 7.78 20.60 6.93
CA GLN A 541 6.63 20.81 6.04
C GLN A 541 7.00 20.36 4.62
N PRO A 542 6.03 19.94 3.81
CA PRO A 542 6.26 19.70 2.39
C PRO A 542 6.88 20.90 1.68
N SER A 543 7.79 20.64 0.76
CA SER A 543 8.36 21.67 -0.11
C SER A 543 7.25 22.48 -0.81
N PRO A 544 7.39 23.81 -0.97
CA PRO A 544 6.30 24.68 -1.44
C PRO A 544 5.90 24.45 -2.90
N GLY A 545 6.53 23.51 -3.59
CA GLY A 545 6.22 23.15 -4.98
C GLY A 545 7.01 21.96 -5.43
N LEU A 546 6.63 21.44 -6.58
CA LEU A 546 7.33 20.33 -7.22
C LEU A 546 8.68 20.77 -7.76
N LYS A 547 9.67 19.86 -7.72
CA LYS A 547 10.98 20.12 -8.33
C LYS A 547 10.87 20.29 -9.84
N GLU A 548 11.84 20.97 -10.44
CA GLU A 548 11.83 21.32 -11.87
C GLU A 548 11.66 20.09 -12.78
N HIS A 549 12.23 18.97 -12.39
CA HIS A 549 12.19 17.73 -13.17
C HIS A 549 10.91 16.88 -12.97
N ALA A 550 10.07 17.26 -12.00
CA ALA A 550 8.79 16.58 -11.79
C ALA A 550 7.77 16.98 -12.88
N PRO A 551 6.97 16.04 -13.39
CA PRO A 551 5.94 16.38 -14.37
C PRO A 551 4.93 17.34 -13.75
N LYS A 552 4.53 18.37 -14.52
CA LYS A 552 3.46 19.29 -14.10
C LYS A 552 2.15 18.79 -14.68
N ILE A 553 1.22 18.40 -13.83
CA ILE A 553 -0.10 17.92 -14.23
C ILE A 553 -1.10 19.06 -14.01
N VAL A 554 -1.83 19.39 -15.09
CA VAL A 554 -3.00 20.26 -15.04
C VAL A 554 -4.22 19.43 -15.36
N VAL A 555 -5.23 19.48 -14.50
CA VAL A 555 -6.50 18.82 -14.72
C VAL A 555 -7.53 19.84 -15.18
N ILE A 556 -8.17 19.57 -16.31
CA ILE A 556 -9.31 20.36 -16.79
C ILE A 556 -10.54 19.47 -16.93
N GLN A 557 -11.70 20.04 -16.71
CA GLN A 557 -12.99 19.37 -16.93
C GLN A 557 -13.55 19.77 -18.28
N ILE A 558 -13.94 18.78 -19.08
CA ILE A 558 -14.69 18.96 -20.33
C ILE A 558 -16.03 18.23 -20.23
N ASN A 559 -16.97 18.58 -21.10
CA ASN A 559 -18.22 17.83 -21.23
C ASN A 559 -17.90 16.39 -21.71
N PRO A 560 -18.36 15.32 -20.99
CA PRO A 560 -18.11 13.93 -21.38
C PRO A 560 -18.52 13.59 -22.82
N ASP A 561 -19.58 14.22 -23.33
CA ASP A 561 -20.04 14.03 -24.72
C ASP A 561 -19.01 14.53 -25.75
N LYS A 562 -18.10 15.43 -25.34
CA LYS A 562 -17.04 16.03 -26.17
C LYS A 562 -15.74 15.24 -26.17
N ILE A 563 -15.60 14.20 -25.34
CA ILE A 563 -14.40 13.34 -25.27
C ILE A 563 -14.02 12.81 -26.66
N ARG A 564 -15.04 12.40 -27.45
CA ARG A 564 -14.81 11.87 -28.80
C ARG A 564 -14.22 12.91 -29.77
N GLU A 565 -14.50 14.20 -29.57
CA GLU A 565 -13.96 15.29 -30.39
C GLU A 565 -12.47 15.51 -30.07
N VAL A 566 -12.08 15.40 -28.81
CA VAL A 566 -10.68 15.52 -28.39
C VAL A 566 -9.87 14.31 -28.83
N ILE A 567 -10.41 13.10 -28.72
CA ILE A 567 -9.72 11.88 -29.14
C ILE A 567 -9.61 11.81 -30.67
N GLY A 568 -10.71 12.13 -31.38
CA GLY A 568 -10.83 12.06 -32.82
C GLY A 568 -10.85 10.63 -33.37
N PRO A 569 -11.16 10.44 -34.68
CA PRO A 569 -11.20 9.12 -35.30
C PRO A 569 -9.90 8.35 -35.17
N GLY A 570 -9.93 7.17 -34.48
CA GLY A 570 -8.74 6.34 -34.24
C GLY A 570 -7.65 7.03 -33.40
N GLY A 571 -8.02 8.02 -32.59
CA GLY A 571 -7.08 8.76 -31.73
C GLY A 571 -6.21 9.77 -32.49
N LYS A 572 -6.61 10.19 -33.69
CA LYS A 572 -5.79 11.06 -34.56
C LYS A 572 -5.59 12.45 -33.96
N ILE A 573 -6.66 13.06 -33.40
CA ILE A 573 -6.61 14.43 -32.89
C ILE A 573 -5.73 14.47 -31.63
N ILE A 574 -5.96 13.59 -30.66
CA ILE A 574 -5.14 13.57 -29.44
C ILE A 574 -3.66 13.32 -29.74
N LYS A 575 -3.35 12.42 -30.69
CA LYS A 575 -1.97 12.18 -31.14
C LYS A 575 -1.34 13.43 -31.78
N GLN A 576 -2.12 14.22 -32.50
CA GLN A 576 -1.66 15.46 -33.10
C GLN A 576 -1.38 16.53 -32.03
N ILE A 577 -2.24 16.67 -31.01
CA ILE A 577 -2.02 17.58 -29.87
C ILE A 577 -0.73 17.19 -29.15
N VAL A 578 -0.56 15.90 -28.83
CA VAL A 578 0.64 15.37 -28.17
C VAL A 578 1.90 15.64 -29.01
N ALA A 579 1.85 15.40 -30.32
CA ALA A 579 3.00 15.65 -31.21
C ALA A 579 3.38 17.14 -31.33
N GLN A 580 2.37 18.03 -31.32
CA GLN A 580 2.55 19.47 -31.44
C GLN A 580 3.10 20.10 -30.15
N THR A 581 2.60 19.67 -28.99
CA THR A 581 2.89 20.31 -27.71
C THR A 581 3.94 19.58 -26.87
N GLY A 582 4.16 18.28 -27.15
CA GLY A 582 5.06 17.43 -26.36
C GLY A 582 4.51 17.02 -24.99
N VAL A 583 3.22 17.27 -24.74
CA VAL A 583 2.56 16.87 -23.48
C VAL A 583 2.06 15.42 -23.58
N LYS A 584 1.75 14.82 -22.41
CA LYS A 584 1.01 13.58 -22.29
C LYS A 584 -0.41 13.90 -21.85
N ILE A 585 -1.40 13.29 -22.46
CA ILE A 585 -2.84 13.57 -22.19
C ILE A 585 -3.52 12.26 -21.87
N ASP A 586 -4.15 12.18 -20.70
CA ASP A 586 -4.99 11.09 -20.26
C ASP A 586 -6.41 11.64 -20.02
N ILE A 587 -7.44 10.96 -20.53
CA ILE A 587 -8.84 11.39 -20.46
C ILE A 587 -9.64 10.31 -19.76
N GLU A 588 -10.37 10.71 -18.71
CA GLU A 588 -11.28 9.83 -17.98
C GLU A 588 -12.71 9.92 -18.56
N ASP A 589 -13.52 8.88 -18.34
CA ASP A 589 -14.89 8.79 -18.89
C ASP A 589 -15.83 9.87 -18.34
N ASP A 590 -15.52 10.46 -17.18
CA ASP A 590 -16.26 11.55 -16.57
C ASP A 590 -15.91 12.95 -17.13
N GLY A 591 -14.98 13.01 -18.08
CA GLY A 591 -14.55 14.24 -18.74
C GLY A 591 -13.37 14.96 -18.07
N ARG A 592 -12.72 14.38 -17.07
CA ARG A 592 -11.45 14.89 -16.54
C ARG A 592 -10.34 14.62 -17.55
N VAL A 593 -9.59 15.65 -17.88
CA VAL A 593 -8.45 15.59 -18.80
C VAL A 593 -7.20 15.95 -18.03
N HIS A 594 -6.30 14.99 -17.85
CA HIS A 594 -5.01 15.16 -17.22
C HIS A 594 -3.96 15.47 -18.26
N ILE A 595 -3.38 16.66 -18.18
CA ILE A 595 -2.35 17.14 -19.09
C ILE A 595 -1.03 17.20 -18.35
N SER A 596 -0.15 16.25 -18.62
CA SER A 596 1.19 16.19 -18.03
C SER A 596 2.20 16.81 -18.98
N SER A 597 2.88 17.85 -18.52
CA SER A 597 3.77 18.67 -19.34
C SER A 597 5.14 18.88 -18.69
N PRO A 598 6.23 18.90 -19.49
CA PRO A 598 7.54 19.30 -19.00
C PRO A 598 7.64 20.81 -18.75
N THR A 599 6.76 21.64 -19.36
CA THR A 599 6.78 23.10 -19.20
C THR A 599 5.37 23.69 -19.13
N GLN A 600 5.20 24.80 -18.39
CA GLN A 600 3.91 25.51 -18.29
C GLN A 600 3.39 25.93 -19.66
N LYS A 601 4.26 26.46 -20.55
CA LYS A 601 3.88 26.90 -21.88
C LYS A 601 3.26 25.81 -22.75
N ALA A 602 3.81 24.60 -22.69
CA ALA A 602 3.28 23.45 -23.44
C ALA A 602 1.93 22.98 -22.87
N ALA A 603 1.76 23.04 -21.54
CA ALA A 603 0.46 22.78 -20.90
C ALA A 603 -0.60 23.79 -21.35
N ASP A 604 -0.29 25.08 -21.30
CA ASP A 604 -1.22 26.16 -21.66
C ASP A 604 -1.65 26.04 -23.14
N GLU A 605 -0.73 25.68 -24.03
CA GLU A 605 -1.07 25.46 -25.43
C GLU A 605 -1.99 24.25 -25.64
N ALA A 606 -1.71 23.13 -24.97
CA ALA A 606 -2.58 21.96 -25.02
C ALA A 606 -3.98 22.25 -24.46
N ILE A 607 -4.04 22.96 -23.32
CA ILE A 607 -5.30 23.40 -22.69
C ILE A 607 -6.10 24.26 -23.67
N ARG A 608 -5.44 25.21 -24.35
CA ARG A 608 -6.09 26.07 -25.34
C ARG A 608 -6.70 25.25 -26.47
N ILE A 609 -5.91 24.35 -27.06
CA ILE A 609 -6.40 23.49 -28.16
C ILE A 609 -7.60 22.63 -27.72
N ILE A 610 -7.54 22.04 -26.53
CA ILE A 610 -8.63 21.20 -26.01
C ILE A 610 -9.88 22.06 -25.74
N ARG A 611 -9.73 23.24 -25.15
CA ARG A 611 -10.85 24.18 -24.94
C ARG A 611 -11.47 24.63 -26.24
N ASP A 612 -10.66 24.94 -27.25
CA ASP A 612 -11.15 25.32 -28.57
C ASP A 612 -11.95 24.20 -29.24
N LEU A 613 -11.52 22.93 -29.06
CA LEU A 613 -12.22 21.74 -29.60
C LEU A 613 -13.52 21.41 -28.84
N THR A 614 -13.58 21.75 -27.55
CA THR A 614 -14.73 21.41 -26.68
C THR A 614 -15.63 22.61 -26.41
N ALA A 615 -15.32 23.79 -27.00
CA ALA A 615 -16.11 24.99 -26.82
C ALA A 615 -17.57 24.79 -27.28
N GLU A 616 -18.50 25.25 -26.48
CA GLU A 616 -19.92 25.24 -26.77
C GLU A 616 -20.41 26.66 -27.02
N ALA A 617 -21.38 26.77 -27.94
CA ALA A 617 -21.98 28.08 -28.23
C ALA A 617 -22.89 28.51 -27.07
N GLU A 618 -22.70 29.77 -26.61
CA GLU A 618 -23.51 30.34 -25.53
C GLU A 618 -24.56 31.30 -26.07
N VAL A 619 -25.80 31.21 -25.56
CA VAL A 619 -26.87 32.14 -25.91
C VAL A 619 -26.51 33.55 -25.47
N GLY A 620 -26.61 34.49 -26.41
CA GLY A 620 -26.27 35.88 -26.22
C GLY A 620 -24.80 36.23 -26.52
N ALA A 621 -23.91 35.27 -26.68
CA ALA A 621 -22.52 35.47 -27.06
C ALA A 621 -22.37 35.88 -28.54
N VAL A 622 -21.28 36.53 -28.86
CA VAL A 622 -20.95 37.05 -30.21
C VAL A 622 -19.74 36.25 -30.72
N TYR A 623 -19.91 35.68 -31.91
CA TYR A 623 -18.86 34.89 -32.58
C TYR A 623 -18.58 35.50 -33.96
N THR A 624 -17.32 35.46 -34.39
CA THR A 624 -16.96 35.68 -35.79
C THR A 624 -16.76 34.29 -36.44
N GLY A 625 -17.63 33.96 -37.35
CA GLY A 625 -17.66 32.68 -38.03
C GLY A 625 -17.54 32.80 -39.52
N LYS A 626 -17.32 31.67 -40.20
CA LYS A 626 -17.22 31.57 -41.65
C LYS A 626 -18.46 30.97 -42.25
N VAL A 627 -18.96 31.64 -43.30
CA VAL A 627 -20.16 31.14 -44.05
C VAL A 627 -19.79 29.86 -44.78
N LYS A 628 -20.36 28.73 -44.35
CA LYS A 628 -20.13 27.39 -44.96
C LYS A 628 -21.06 27.13 -46.15
N LYS A 629 -22.33 27.54 -46.03
CA LYS A 629 -23.35 27.23 -47.05
C LYS A 629 -24.46 28.27 -47.04
N ILE A 630 -24.90 28.66 -48.24
CA ILE A 630 -26.01 29.57 -48.42
C ILE A 630 -27.22 28.79 -48.94
N MET A 631 -28.40 29.05 -48.35
CA MET A 631 -29.68 28.53 -48.71
C MET A 631 -30.68 29.69 -48.95
N ASP A 632 -31.79 29.45 -49.60
CA ASP A 632 -32.81 30.49 -49.89
C ASP A 632 -33.37 31.15 -48.62
N PHE A 633 -33.40 30.41 -47.50
CA PHE A 633 -33.93 30.88 -46.21
C PHE A 633 -32.89 31.40 -45.24
N GLY A 634 -31.57 31.32 -45.52
CA GLY A 634 -30.52 31.80 -44.63
C GLY A 634 -29.14 31.28 -44.98
N ALA A 635 -28.15 31.62 -44.13
CA ALA A 635 -26.75 31.19 -44.25
C ALA A 635 -26.36 30.36 -43.03
N PHE A 636 -25.69 29.23 -43.26
CA PHE A 636 -25.02 28.44 -42.22
C PHE A 636 -23.63 29.02 -42.00
N VAL A 637 -23.38 29.42 -40.77
CA VAL A 637 -22.14 30.02 -40.33
C VAL A 637 -21.49 29.11 -39.29
N GLU A 638 -20.26 28.69 -39.55
CA GLU A 638 -19.46 27.94 -38.58
C GLU A 638 -18.89 28.94 -37.56
N ILE A 639 -19.42 28.92 -36.33
CA ILE A 639 -19.06 29.85 -35.27
C ILE A 639 -17.97 29.31 -34.34
N LEU A 640 -17.89 27.95 -34.26
CA LEU A 640 -16.85 27.22 -33.52
C LEU A 640 -16.49 25.97 -34.36
N PRO A 641 -15.34 25.33 -34.17
CA PRO A 641 -14.96 24.10 -34.84
C PRO A 641 -16.08 23.06 -34.80
N ASN A 642 -16.53 22.59 -35.98
CA ASN A 642 -17.64 21.65 -36.18
C ASN A 642 -19.01 22.10 -35.62
N THR A 643 -19.21 23.40 -35.34
CA THR A 643 -20.46 23.94 -34.79
C THR A 643 -21.01 25.02 -35.73
N ASP A 644 -22.06 24.65 -36.46
CA ASP A 644 -22.71 25.54 -37.40
C ASP A 644 -23.99 26.11 -36.81
N GLY A 645 -24.25 27.39 -37.03
CA GLY A 645 -25.51 28.02 -36.69
C GLY A 645 -26.17 28.64 -37.93
N LEU A 646 -27.49 28.77 -37.89
CA LEU A 646 -28.30 29.35 -38.99
C LEU A 646 -28.55 30.86 -38.72
N VAL A 647 -28.08 31.71 -39.63
CA VAL A 647 -28.53 33.07 -39.76
C VAL A 647 -29.69 33.09 -40.75
N HIS A 648 -30.92 33.19 -40.23
CA HIS A 648 -32.09 33.26 -41.08
C HIS A 648 -32.07 34.57 -41.90
N ILE A 649 -32.67 34.62 -43.11
CA ILE A 649 -32.65 35.78 -43.99
C ILE A 649 -33.17 37.06 -43.32
N SER A 650 -34.13 36.97 -42.38
CA SER A 650 -34.63 38.07 -41.58
C SER A 650 -33.66 38.61 -40.54
N GLU A 651 -32.61 37.86 -40.24
CA GLU A 651 -31.60 38.19 -39.25
C GLU A 651 -30.27 38.65 -39.86
N LEU A 652 -30.23 38.90 -41.18
CA LEU A 652 -29.06 39.37 -41.91
C LEU A 652 -28.86 40.89 -41.81
N ALA A 653 -29.96 41.67 -41.93
CA ALA A 653 -29.95 43.14 -41.93
C ALA A 653 -31.28 43.72 -41.42
N HIS A 654 -31.28 45.05 -41.11
CA HIS A 654 -32.51 45.76 -40.69
C HIS A 654 -33.47 46.03 -41.85
N HIS A 655 -32.98 46.07 -43.12
CA HIS A 655 -33.83 46.19 -44.32
C HIS A 655 -34.17 44.83 -44.87
N ARG A 656 -35.19 44.78 -45.72
CA ARG A 656 -35.65 43.53 -46.34
C ARG A 656 -34.63 43.02 -47.38
N VAL A 657 -33.94 41.93 -47.08
CA VAL A 657 -33.00 41.27 -47.98
C VAL A 657 -33.81 40.40 -48.98
N LYS A 658 -33.54 40.52 -50.28
CA LYS A 658 -34.26 39.78 -51.34
C LYS A 658 -33.63 38.36 -51.54
N SER A 659 -32.32 38.28 -51.49
CA SER A 659 -31.56 37.02 -51.54
C SER A 659 -30.43 37.07 -50.53
N VAL A 660 -30.14 35.91 -49.90
CA VAL A 660 -29.02 35.79 -48.94
C VAL A 660 -27.67 36.11 -49.59
N SER A 661 -27.52 35.76 -50.87
CA SER A 661 -26.36 36.05 -51.71
C SER A 661 -26.09 37.54 -52.00
N ASP A 662 -27.10 38.40 -51.76
CA ASP A 662 -26.91 39.87 -51.86
C ASP A 662 -26.07 40.45 -50.67
N VAL A 663 -26.00 39.70 -49.55
CA VAL A 663 -25.39 40.18 -48.30
C VAL A 663 -24.20 39.34 -47.90
N LEU A 664 -24.18 38.02 -48.14
CA LEU A 664 -23.13 37.08 -47.77
C LEU A 664 -22.79 36.17 -48.94
N LYS A 665 -21.52 35.77 -49.03
CA LYS A 665 -21.02 34.71 -49.93
C LYS A 665 -20.44 33.57 -49.13
N GLU A 666 -20.45 32.37 -49.71
CA GLU A 666 -19.73 31.24 -49.12
C GLU A 666 -18.25 31.55 -48.96
N GLY A 667 -17.72 31.35 -47.79
CA GLY A 667 -16.35 31.68 -47.39
C GLY A 667 -16.19 33.02 -46.72
N ASP A 668 -17.21 33.90 -46.68
CA ASP A 668 -17.12 35.18 -45.97
C ASP A 668 -17.01 35.03 -44.47
N GLU A 669 -16.23 35.88 -43.81
CA GLU A 669 -16.25 36.01 -42.37
C GLU A 669 -17.38 36.94 -41.93
N VAL A 670 -18.21 36.50 -41.01
CA VAL A 670 -19.32 37.28 -40.48
C VAL A 670 -19.41 37.20 -38.98
N THR A 671 -19.56 38.36 -38.33
CA THR A 671 -19.81 38.43 -36.88
C THR A 671 -21.31 38.30 -36.62
N VAL A 672 -21.66 37.33 -35.76
CA VAL A 672 -23.04 36.97 -35.46
C VAL A 672 -23.24 36.77 -33.95
N LYS A 673 -24.44 37.08 -33.49
CA LYS A 673 -24.85 36.86 -32.10
C LYS A 673 -25.74 35.61 -32.02
N VAL A 674 -25.51 34.74 -31.03
CA VAL A 674 -26.38 33.60 -30.74
C VAL A 674 -27.66 34.10 -30.10
N LEU A 675 -28.81 33.87 -30.76
CA LEU A 675 -30.12 34.22 -30.24
C LEU A 675 -30.72 33.11 -29.35
N GLU A 676 -30.61 31.87 -29.81
CA GLU A 676 -31.28 30.75 -29.20
C GLU A 676 -30.54 29.43 -29.58
N ILE A 677 -30.56 28.45 -28.69
CA ILE A 677 -30.17 27.07 -28.98
C ILE A 677 -31.38 26.23 -28.62
N ASP A 678 -31.94 25.55 -29.63
CA ASP A 678 -33.13 24.73 -29.43
C ASP A 678 -32.81 23.39 -28.72
N ARG A 679 -33.85 22.66 -28.32
CA ARG A 679 -33.70 21.35 -27.62
C ARG A 679 -33.02 20.27 -28.51
N GLN A 680 -32.87 20.51 -29.79
CA GLN A 680 -32.18 19.62 -30.73
C GLN A 680 -30.74 20.07 -31.01
N GLY A 681 -30.25 21.09 -30.29
CA GLY A 681 -28.89 21.64 -30.44
C GLY A 681 -28.74 22.56 -31.67
N LYS A 682 -29.84 22.96 -32.37
CA LYS A 682 -29.75 23.89 -33.50
C LYS A 682 -29.59 25.31 -33.02
N ILE A 683 -28.55 25.98 -33.52
CA ILE A 683 -28.14 27.32 -33.08
C ILE A 683 -28.73 28.33 -34.06
N ARG A 684 -29.50 29.31 -33.53
CA ARG A 684 -30.02 30.47 -34.25
C ARG A 684 -29.11 31.64 -34.05
N LEU A 685 -28.66 32.20 -35.14
CA LEU A 685 -27.73 33.33 -35.18
C LEU A 685 -28.39 34.58 -35.75
N SER A 686 -27.93 35.77 -35.33
CA SER A 686 -28.33 37.04 -35.89
C SER A 686 -27.10 37.93 -36.13
N ARG A 687 -26.93 38.39 -37.35
CA ARG A 687 -26.04 39.47 -37.72
C ARG A 687 -26.70 40.81 -37.42
N LYS A 688 -28.01 40.92 -37.67
CA LYS A 688 -28.83 42.09 -37.44
C LYS A 688 -28.74 42.65 -36.02
N ALA A 689 -28.66 41.76 -35.02
CA ALA A 689 -28.54 42.18 -33.61
C ALA A 689 -27.27 42.95 -33.27
N LEU A 690 -26.29 42.96 -34.18
CA LEU A 690 -24.99 43.66 -34.03
C LEU A 690 -24.87 44.88 -34.93
N LEU A 691 -25.82 45.10 -35.85
CA LEU A 691 -25.81 46.26 -36.71
C LEU A 691 -26.52 47.42 -36.02
N GLU A 692 -26.04 48.63 -36.23
CA GLU A 692 -26.73 49.84 -35.77
C GLU A 692 -28.08 49.98 -36.51
N PRO A 693 -29.18 50.35 -35.86
CA PRO A 693 -30.45 50.54 -36.50
C PRO A 693 -30.35 51.70 -37.50
N GLU A 694 -30.72 51.45 -38.75
CA GLU A 694 -30.81 52.49 -39.78
C GLU A 694 -31.65 53.65 -39.26
N PRO A 695 -31.21 54.94 -39.42
CA PRO A 695 -32.00 56.08 -39.01
C PRO A 695 -33.30 56.12 -39.78
N LYS A 696 -34.42 56.08 -39.08
CA LYS A 696 -35.77 56.25 -39.69
C LYS A 696 -35.84 57.58 -40.44
N THR A 697 -35.80 57.57 -41.74
CA THR A 697 -36.20 58.66 -42.58
C THR A 697 -37.65 58.97 -42.36
N THR A 698 -37.94 60.08 -41.62
CA THR A 698 -39.29 60.62 -41.48
C THR A 698 -39.74 61.21 -42.83
N PRO A 699 -40.93 60.90 -43.35
CA PRO A 699 -41.43 61.52 -44.56
C PRO A 699 -41.67 63.05 -44.31
N GLN A 700 -41.08 63.94 -45.13
CA GLN A 700 -41.36 65.36 -45.13
C GLN A 700 -42.81 65.60 -45.54
N GLU A 701 -43.62 66.19 -44.66
CA GLU A 701 -44.92 66.76 -44.99
C GLU A 701 -44.77 67.96 -46.00
N PRO A 702 -45.66 68.12 -47.01
CA PRO A 702 -45.57 69.20 -47.99
C PRO A 702 -45.90 70.56 -47.33
N ALA A 703 -45.07 71.55 -47.61
CA ALA A 703 -45.14 72.92 -47.11
C ALA A 703 -46.49 73.57 -47.38
N LYS A 704 -47.22 74.01 -46.33
CA LYS A 704 -48.39 74.87 -46.45
C LYS A 704 -47.98 76.30 -46.85
N LYS A 705 -48.49 76.80 -47.99
CA LYS A 705 -48.35 78.23 -48.47
C LYS A 705 -48.92 79.21 -47.45
N HIS A 706 -48.13 80.12 -46.91
CA HIS A 706 -48.57 81.25 -46.12
C HIS A 706 -49.27 82.26 -46.99
N ARG A 707 -50.58 82.57 -46.69
CA ARG A 707 -51.35 83.72 -47.18
C ARG A 707 -50.98 85.01 -46.39
N VAL A 708 -50.53 85.99 -47.08
CA VAL A 708 -50.27 87.37 -46.55
C VAL A 708 -51.61 88.06 -46.27
N PRO A 709 -51.84 88.68 -45.08
CA PRO A 709 -53.04 89.48 -44.86
C PRO A 709 -52.81 90.90 -45.37
N LYS A 710 -53.79 91.41 -46.22
CA LYS A 710 -53.89 92.86 -46.69
C LYS A 710 -54.24 93.75 -45.48
N LYS A 711 -53.50 94.83 -45.30
CA LYS A 711 -53.88 95.97 -44.48
C LYS A 711 -55.07 96.68 -45.07
N ARG A 712 -56.05 97.08 -44.23
CA ARG A 712 -57.04 98.15 -44.54
C ARG A 712 -56.71 99.38 -43.71
N PRO A 713 -56.94 100.61 -44.29
CA PRO A 713 -56.60 101.87 -43.67
C PRO A 713 -57.74 102.40 -42.84
N SER A 714 -57.48 103.15 -41.86
CA SER A 714 -57.92 104.28 -41.12
C SER A 714 -57.95 104.06 -39.63
#